data_d85fcedfda7095329c458aa622af29c6
#
_entry.id   d85fcedfda7095329c458aa622af29c6
#
_cell.length_a   1.000
_cell.length_b   1.000
_cell.length_c   1.000
_cell.angle_alpha   90.00
_cell.angle_beta   90.00
_cell.angle_gamma   90.00
#
_symmetry.space_group_name_H-M   'P 1'
#
loop_
_entity.id
_entity.type
_entity.pdbx_description
1 polymer ?
#
loop_
_entity_poly.entity_id
_entity_poly.type
_entity_poly.pdbx_seq_one_letter_code
_entity_poly.pdbx_strand_id
1 'polypeptide(L)'
;MTMRSTPSVASPRAAAGVLRMLPVFTGWNRLAYLLGIGGWLVTLAYFWIWWLDRDRVIDWPYYSVVTLALAWITLLPSYFIFIFLNARVVDRRSPLPRGRVAMVVTKAPSEPFAVVEKTLLAMLEQKGLEFDVWLADEAPDAETLKWCGAHGVFVSTRQGIAEYHRKTWPRRTRCKEGNLAYFYDRYGYERYDFVAQFDADHVPEPDYLSEVIRPFADPRIGYVSAPSICDANANESWAARGRLYAEASLHGALQLGYNNGWAPLCIGSHYAVRTKALREVGGLGPELAEDHSTTLLMNAGGWRGVHAVNAIAHGDGPVTFADLIVQEFQWSRSLMTILLQYSRHYVPKLPARLKFQFLFSQLWYPLFSGFMALMFVLPAVALVRGHVLVNASYPAFLAHFLPVSLIMIVFASFWRATGAFRPHDAKLFSWEAMVFLFLRWPWSLMGVLAAIRDTIRGDFVDFRITPKGTQAKPPLPLRVVAPYTILAALSLLAMVLAPRQNGAEGFFIFAAINVAIYASLSVFLLIRHAVENGLPKLPALRGGASAAACSLLLVAGSAAELSSHAIGGLEALSHGQPYVSFTETRFTVAGAGAEGARSVRLKLRIALPGLRGPQEMQAEPIVAPPPAVATGEIMLADNRVGQ
;
A
#
# COMPACT_ATOMS: atom_id res chain seq x y z
N MET A 1 -25.03 11.81 59.20
CA MET A 1 -23.68 11.58 58.73
C MET A 1 -23.53 12.24 57.37
N THR A 2 -23.03 13.47 57.36
CA THR A 2 -23.05 14.45 56.28
C THR A 2 -21.94 14.15 55.31
N MET A 3 -22.26 13.88 54.04
CA MET A 3 -21.31 13.81 52.93
C MET A 3 -20.74 15.21 52.63
N ARG A 4 -19.43 15.34 52.81
CA ARG A 4 -18.67 16.52 52.37
C ARG A 4 -18.47 16.46 50.85
N SER A 5 -18.97 17.46 50.17
CA SER A 5 -18.70 17.76 48.77
C SER A 5 -17.23 18.18 48.61
N THR A 6 -16.48 17.47 47.77
CA THR A 6 -15.13 17.85 47.33
C THR A 6 -15.20 19.08 46.43
N PRO A 7 -14.34 20.10 46.63
CA PRO A 7 -14.35 21.28 45.77
C PRO A 7 -13.76 20.93 44.39
N SER A 8 -14.49 21.30 43.35
CA SER A 8 -14.05 21.34 41.97
C SER A 8 -12.82 22.27 41.85
N VAL A 9 -11.65 21.68 41.57
CA VAL A 9 -10.46 22.45 41.22
C VAL A 9 -10.64 23.02 39.82
N ALA A 10 -10.98 24.32 39.77
CA ALA A 10 -10.98 25.10 38.54
C ALA A 10 -9.55 25.12 37.97
N SER A 11 -9.36 24.50 36.83
CA SER A 11 -8.11 24.56 36.03
C SER A 11 -7.78 26.03 35.70
N PRO A 12 -6.55 26.51 35.91
CA PRO A 12 -6.18 27.87 35.57
C PRO A 12 -6.27 28.05 34.05
N ARG A 13 -7.15 28.91 33.58
CA ARG A 13 -7.16 29.44 32.22
C ARG A 13 -5.89 30.30 32.04
N ALA A 14 -4.75 29.65 31.69
CA ALA A 14 -3.64 30.36 31.08
C ALA A 14 -4.13 30.93 29.75
N ALA A 15 -3.83 32.20 29.47
CA ALA A 15 -4.01 32.80 28.16
C ALA A 15 -3.14 32.07 27.16
N ALA A 16 -3.67 30.98 26.62
CA ALA A 16 -3.00 30.13 25.66
C ALA A 16 -2.92 30.90 24.34
N GLY A 17 -1.74 31.01 23.79
CA GLY A 17 -1.57 31.43 22.41
C GLY A 17 -2.43 30.51 21.54
N VAL A 18 -3.34 31.08 20.75
CA VAL A 18 -4.31 30.29 19.99
C VAL A 18 -3.59 29.67 18.80
N LEU A 19 -3.46 28.34 18.80
CA LEU A 19 -3.01 27.60 17.62
C LEU A 19 -3.93 27.91 16.44
N ARG A 20 -3.38 28.46 15.36
CA ARG A 20 -4.12 28.75 14.13
C ARG A 20 -3.94 27.64 13.13
N MET A 21 -5.05 27.10 12.62
CA MET A 21 -5.08 26.09 11.59
C MET A 21 -5.73 26.67 10.33
N LEU A 22 -4.97 26.71 9.23
CA LEU A 22 -5.43 27.24 7.95
C LEU A 22 -6.01 26.12 7.09
N PRO A 23 -7.12 26.34 6.37
CA PRO A 23 -7.63 25.38 5.40
C PRO A 23 -6.67 25.27 4.20
N VAL A 24 -6.44 24.04 3.73
CA VAL A 24 -5.62 23.79 2.52
C VAL A 24 -6.34 24.29 1.27
N PHE A 25 -7.66 24.05 1.19
CA PHE A 25 -8.48 24.48 0.06
C PHE A 25 -9.27 25.75 0.39
N THR A 26 -9.06 26.80 -0.40
CA THR A 26 -9.78 28.06 -0.31
C THR A 26 -10.20 28.55 -1.70
N GLY A 27 -11.18 29.44 -1.77
CA GLY A 27 -11.61 30.07 -3.02
C GLY A 27 -11.89 29.09 -4.16
N TRP A 28 -11.32 29.33 -5.30
CA TRP A 28 -11.51 28.52 -6.51
C TRP A 28 -11.05 27.07 -6.36
N ASN A 29 -9.98 26.81 -5.60
CA ASN A 29 -9.52 25.45 -5.36
C ASN A 29 -10.55 24.63 -4.57
N ARG A 30 -11.24 25.24 -3.62
CA ARG A 30 -12.32 24.58 -2.88
C ARG A 30 -13.52 24.29 -3.79
N LEU A 31 -13.90 25.24 -4.64
CA LEU A 31 -14.99 25.04 -5.62
C LEU A 31 -14.64 23.93 -6.61
N ALA A 32 -13.45 23.94 -7.18
CA ALA A 32 -12.98 22.89 -8.09
C ALA A 32 -13.01 21.51 -7.45
N TYR A 33 -12.58 21.43 -6.17
CA TYR A 33 -12.62 20.19 -5.43
C TYR A 33 -14.07 19.69 -5.19
N LEU A 34 -15.01 20.58 -4.85
CA LEU A 34 -16.42 20.23 -4.69
C LEU A 34 -17.07 19.78 -6.01
N LEU A 35 -16.74 20.42 -7.12
CA LEU A 35 -17.16 19.97 -8.45
C LEU A 35 -16.59 18.59 -8.78
N GLY A 36 -15.33 18.34 -8.42
CA GLY A 36 -14.73 17.01 -8.51
C GLY A 36 -15.49 15.95 -7.71
N ILE A 37 -15.90 16.28 -6.47
CA ILE A 37 -16.75 15.39 -5.65
C ILE A 37 -18.08 15.10 -6.34
N GLY A 38 -18.72 16.12 -6.90
CA GLY A 38 -19.96 15.95 -7.69
C GLY A 38 -19.76 15.00 -8.87
N GLY A 39 -18.69 15.22 -9.65
CA GLY A 39 -18.33 14.34 -10.77
C GLY A 39 -18.07 12.91 -10.31
N TRP A 40 -17.35 12.73 -9.19
CA TRP A 40 -17.09 11.40 -8.64
C TRP A 40 -18.36 10.69 -8.19
N LEU A 41 -19.29 11.39 -7.53
CA LEU A 41 -20.58 10.81 -7.13
C LEU A 41 -21.41 10.40 -8.35
N VAL A 42 -21.37 11.17 -9.44
CA VAL A 42 -22.04 10.83 -10.70
C VAL A 42 -21.44 9.57 -11.32
N THR A 43 -20.10 9.48 -11.42
CA THR A 43 -19.45 8.28 -11.96
C THR A 43 -19.70 7.05 -11.10
N LEU A 44 -19.71 7.22 -9.78
CA LEU A 44 -20.03 6.16 -8.83
C LEU A 44 -21.49 5.69 -8.99
N ALA A 45 -22.44 6.61 -9.09
CA ALA A 45 -23.86 6.29 -9.34
C ALA A 45 -24.03 5.58 -10.70
N TYR A 46 -23.37 6.07 -11.75
CA TYR A 46 -23.39 5.45 -13.08
C TYR A 46 -22.91 3.99 -13.04
N PHE A 47 -21.82 3.71 -12.32
CA PHE A 47 -21.33 2.34 -12.15
C PHE A 47 -22.30 1.49 -11.34
N TRP A 48 -22.76 1.95 -10.17
CA TRP A 48 -23.55 1.15 -9.25
C TRP A 48 -24.98 0.91 -9.72
N ILE A 49 -25.63 1.84 -10.43
CA ILE A 49 -26.94 1.63 -11.05
C ILE A 49 -26.86 0.48 -12.06
N TRP A 50 -25.82 0.46 -12.89
CA TRP A 50 -25.57 -0.60 -13.85
C TRP A 50 -25.24 -1.93 -13.17
N TRP A 51 -24.36 -1.92 -12.14
CA TRP A 51 -23.91 -3.15 -11.50
C TRP A 51 -25.01 -3.84 -10.69
N LEU A 52 -25.85 -3.10 -9.98
CA LEU A 52 -26.92 -3.63 -9.14
C LEU A 52 -28.16 -4.09 -9.89
N ASP A 53 -28.14 -4.07 -11.22
CA ASP A 53 -29.18 -4.66 -12.03
C ASP A 53 -29.23 -6.18 -11.80
N ARG A 54 -30.44 -6.72 -11.62
CA ARG A 54 -30.67 -8.15 -11.39
C ARG A 54 -30.17 -9.04 -12.52
N ASP A 55 -30.13 -8.52 -13.74
CA ASP A 55 -29.61 -9.23 -14.91
C ASP A 55 -28.11 -9.59 -14.79
N ARG A 56 -27.39 -8.95 -13.85
CA ARG A 56 -25.97 -9.26 -13.57
C ARG A 56 -25.78 -10.51 -12.72
N VAL A 57 -26.83 -10.98 -12.06
CA VAL A 57 -26.76 -12.10 -11.12
C VAL A 57 -26.93 -13.42 -11.87
N ILE A 58 -25.86 -14.23 -11.92
CA ILE A 58 -25.92 -15.64 -12.32
C ILE A 58 -26.11 -16.51 -11.08
N ASP A 59 -25.25 -16.27 -10.08
CA ASP A 59 -25.21 -17.00 -8.81
C ASP A 59 -24.98 -16.01 -7.66
N TRP A 60 -25.89 -15.95 -6.70
CA TRP A 60 -25.87 -14.97 -5.61
C TRP A 60 -24.59 -15.01 -4.76
N PRO A 61 -24.06 -16.15 -4.31
CA PRO A 61 -22.80 -16.19 -3.58
C PRO A 61 -21.64 -15.52 -4.31
N TYR A 62 -21.41 -15.87 -5.58
CA TYR A 62 -20.31 -15.29 -6.37
C TYR A 62 -20.52 -13.82 -6.68
N TYR A 63 -21.74 -13.45 -7.08
CA TYR A 63 -22.10 -12.06 -7.31
C TYR A 63 -21.86 -11.21 -6.05
N SER A 64 -22.24 -11.72 -4.86
CA SER A 64 -22.03 -11.03 -3.59
C SER A 64 -20.54 -10.82 -3.29
N VAL A 65 -19.71 -11.84 -3.52
CA VAL A 65 -18.25 -11.75 -3.32
C VAL A 65 -17.62 -10.72 -4.27
N VAL A 66 -17.98 -10.76 -5.56
CA VAL A 66 -17.49 -9.78 -6.54
C VAL A 66 -17.99 -8.38 -6.21
N THR A 67 -19.26 -8.25 -5.81
CA THR A 67 -19.86 -6.96 -5.39
C THR A 67 -19.13 -6.38 -4.17
N LEU A 68 -18.80 -7.19 -3.19
CA LEU A 68 -18.02 -6.76 -2.03
C LEU A 68 -16.63 -6.25 -2.44
N ALA A 69 -15.96 -6.95 -3.36
CA ALA A 69 -14.66 -6.52 -3.88
C ALA A 69 -14.78 -5.19 -4.65
N LEU A 70 -15.81 -5.03 -5.47
CA LEU A 70 -16.08 -3.77 -6.19
C LEU A 70 -16.48 -2.64 -5.24
N ALA A 71 -17.26 -2.93 -4.20
CA ALA A 71 -17.58 -1.96 -3.16
C ALA A 71 -16.30 -1.48 -2.46
N TRP A 72 -15.39 -2.38 -2.12
CA TRP A 72 -14.10 -2.02 -1.54
C TRP A 72 -13.33 -1.04 -2.43
N ILE A 73 -13.09 -1.38 -3.70
CA ILE A 73 -12.25 -0.55 -4.58
C ILE A 73 -12.91 0.77 -5.00
N THR A 74 -14.25 0.80 -5.13
CA THR A 74 -14.98 2.01 -5.57
C THR A 74 -15.38 2.93 -4.42
N LEU A 75 -15.65 2.41 -3.21
CA LEU A 75 -16.08 3.23 -2.08
C LEU A 75 -14.92 3.67 -1.17
N LEU A 76 -13.80 2.91 -1.16
CA LEU A 76 -12.60 3.29 -0.41
C LEU A 76 -12.13 4.72 -0.70
N PRO A 77 -12.10 5.21 -1.96
CA PRO A 77 -11.71 6.58 -2.26
C PRO A 77 -12.55 7.65 -1.55
N SER A 78 -13.82 7.37 -1.22
CA SER A 78 -14.69 8.30 -0.49
C SER A 78 -14.04 8.77 0.80
N TYR A 79 -13.46 7.83 1.55
CA TYR A 79 -12.80 8.12 2.81
C TYR A 79 -11.71 9.20 2.64
N PHE A 80 -10.84 9.01 1.65
CA PHE A 80 -9.75 9.95 1.37
C PHE A 80 -10.26 11.29 0.83
N ILE A 81 -11.21 11.26 -0.11
CA ILE A 81 -11.79 12.44 -0.73
C ILE A 81 -12.43 13.35 0.32
N PHE A 82 -13.27 12.79 1.22
CA PHE A 82 -13.97 13.59 2.24
C PHE A 82 -13.05 14.04 3.37
N ILE A 83 -12.08 13.25 3.77
CA ILE A 83 -11.08 13.66 4.76
C ILE A 83 -10.27 14.83 4.22
N PHE A 84 -9.82 14.73 2.99
CA PHE A 84 -8.93 15.72 2.40
C PHE A 84 -9.65 17.05 2.09
N LEU A 85 -10.95 17.03 1.79
CA LEU A 85 -11.75 18.25 1.60
C LEU A 85 -11.58 19.25 2.75
N ASN A 86 -11.42 18.76 3.96
CA ASN A 86 -11.33 19.57 5.17
C ASN A 86 -9.90 19.64 5.74
N ALA A 87 -8.91 19.35 4.91
CA ALA A 87 -7.50 19.36 5.28
C ALA A 87 -7.09 20.74 5.83
N ARG A 88 -6.26 20.72 6.88
CA ARG A 88 -5.74 21.90 7.55
C ARG A 88 -4.25 21.81 7.77
N VAL A 89 -3.59 22.95 7.67
CA VAL A 89 -2.16 23.13 7.93
C VAL A 89 -1.96 24.08 9.10
N VAL A 90 -0.90 23.84 9.88
CA VAL A 90 -0.52 24.74 10.98
C VAL A 90 -0.05 26.08 10.41
N ASP A 91 -0.61 27.19 10.89
CA ASP A 91 -0.12 28.52 10.54
C ASP A 91 1.22 28.79 11.24
N ARG A 92 2.27 29.02 10.46
CA ARG A 92 3.63 29.36 10.96
C ARG A 92 3.65 30.63 11.82
N ARG A 93 2.63 31.47 11.76
CA ARG A 93 2.48 32.66 12.60
C ARG A 93 1.96 32.33 14.00
N SER A 94 1.51 31.10 14.26
CA SER A 94 1.13 30.67 15.61
C SER A 94 2.36 30.76 16.52
N PRO A 95 2.20 31.24 17.79
CA PRO A 95 3.32 31.36 18.70
C PRO A 95 3.92 30.00 19.06
N LEU A 96 5.20 30.00 19.36
CA LEU A 96 5.84 28.84 19.97
C LEU A 96 5.41 28.74 21.46
N PRO A 97 5.15 27.54 21.98
CA PRO A 97 4.85 27.36 23.39
C PRO A 97 6.09 27.64 24.24
N ARG A 98 5.87 28.06 25.46
CA ARG A 98 6.92 28.12 26.49
C ARG A 98 7.06 26.75 27.13
N GLY A 99 8.27 26.31 27.36
CA GLY A 99 8.57 25.03 27.99
C GLY A 99 9.98 24.54 27.66
N ARG A 100 10.47 23.57 28.42
CA ARG A 100 11.77 22.93 28.21
C ARG A 100 11.61 21.84 27.14
N VAL A 101 12.48 21.84 26.16
CA VAL A 101 12.43 20.96 25.00
C VAL A 101 13.65 20.04 24.96
N ALA A 102 13.44 18.78 24.61
CA ALA A 102 14.51 17.87 24.25
C ALA A 102 14.28 17.26 22.86
N MET A 103 15.38 16.98 22.18
CA MET A 103 15.42 16.09 21.03
C MET A 103 16.15 14.81 21.42
N VAL A 104 15.56 13.65 21.17
CA VAL A 104 16.17 12.36 21.49
C VAL A 104 16.21 11.47 20.26
N VAL A 105 17.41 10.98 19.93
CA VAL A 105 17.60 9.99 18.88
C VAL A 105 17.92 8.63 19.50
N THR A 106 17.30 7.57 18.99
CA THR A 106 17.56 6.20 19.44
C THR A 106 18.60 5.53 18.57
N LYS A 107 19.48 4.73 19.20
CA LYS A 107 20.47 3.90 18.50
C LYS A 107 20.42 2.47 19.05
N ALA A 108 20.26 1.51 18.14
CA ALA A 108 20.38 0.09 18.45
C ALA A 108 21.84 -0.37 18.30
N PRO A 109 22.23 -1.49 18.97
CA PRO A 109 23.60 -2.00 18.88
C PRO A 109 24.07 -2.35 17.47
N SER A 110 23.15 -2.68 16.57
CA SER A 110 23.43 -3.02 15.16
C SER A 110 23.59 -1.79 14.25
N GLU A 111 23.30 -0.59 14.73
CA GLU A 111 23.39 0.64 13.95
C GLU A 111 24.78 1.29 14.11
N PRO A 112 25.51 1.55 13.00
CA PRO A 112 26.80 2.23 13.06
C PRO A 112 26.69 3.65 13.63
N PHE A 113 27.65 4.08 14.45
CA PHE A 113 27.64 5.45 15.01
C PHE A 113 27.63 6.53 13.91
N ALA A 114 28.34 6.31 12.80
CA ALA A 114 28.37 7.24 11.67
C ALA A 114 27.00 7.55 11.05
N VAL A 115 26.00 6.70 11.25
CA VAL A 115 24.60 6.97 10.83
C VAL A 115 23.96 7.97 11.77
N VAL A 116 24.02 7.71 13.09
CA VAL A 116 23.39 8.57 14.09
C VAL A 116 24.14 9.90 14.28
N GLU A 117 25.44 9.92 14.02
CA GLU A 117 26.26 11.15 14.06
C GLU A 117 25.69 12.25 13.15
N LYS A 118 25.31 11.91 11.91
CA LYS A 118 24.68 12.86 10.98
C LYS A 118 23.40 13.46 11.55
N THR A 119 22.58 12.62 12.18
CA THR A 119 21.33 13.04 12.80
C THR A 119 21.61 13.93 14.01
N LEU A 120 22.56 13.56 14.87
CA LEU A 120 22.96 14.36 16.04
C LEU A 120 23.50 15.74 15.64
N LEU A 121 24.35 15.83 14.61
CA LEU A 121 24.84 17.11 14.09
C LEU A 121 23.71 18.00 13.60
N ALA A 122 22.77 17.47 12.82
CA ALA A 122 21.60 18.21 12.36
C ALA A 122 20.65 18.61 13.50
N MET A 123 20.56 17.79 14.55
CA MET A 123 19.82 18.14 15.77
C MET A 123 20.45 19.31 16.50
N LEU A 124 21.78 19.38 16.59
CA LEU A 124 22.49 20.49 17.22
C LEU A 124 22.36 21.82 16.43
N GLU A 125 22.09 21.75 15.13
CA GLU A 125 21.92 22.92 14.24
C GLU A 125 20.49 23.49 14.23
N GLN A 126 19.56 22.95 15.01
CA GLN A 126 18.17 23.43 15.06
C GLN A 126 18.07 24.89 15.52
N LYS A 127 17.08 25.61 14.97
CA LYS A 127 16.91 27.05 15.19
C LYS A 127 15.61 27.39 15.90
N GLY A 128 15.60 28.54 16.57
CA GLY A 128 14.36 29.18 17.05
C GLY A 128 13.88 28.77 18.43
N LEU A 129 14.52 27.82 19.10
CA LEU A 129 14.19 27.35 20.44
C LEU A 129 15.46 26.98 21.20
N GLU A 130 15.39 27.02 22.53
CA GLU A 130 16.40 26.40 23.42
C GLU A 130 15.98 24.96 23.69
N PHE A 131 16.91 24.03 23.59
CA PHE A 131 16.66 22.60 23.72
C PHE A 131 17.94 21.84 24.10
N ASP A 132 17.76 20.63 24.63
CA ASP A 132 18.81 19.68 24.89
C ASP A 132 18.77 18.55 23.86
N VAL A 133 19.96 18.04 23.47
CA VAL A 133 20.11 16.89 22.56
C VAL A 133 20.52 15.65 23.35
N TRP A 134 19.84 14.55 23.09
CA TRP A 134 20.04 13.26 23.73
C TRP A 134 20.28 12.15 22.74
N LEU A 135 21.24 11.28 23.05
CA LEU A 135 21.42 9.99 22.43
C LEU A 135 20.93 8.89 23.39
N ALA A 136 19.87 8.18 23.00
CA ALA A 136 19.39 6.98 23.70
C ALA A 136 20.03 5.75 23.04
N ASP A 137 21.21 5.35 23.53
CA ASP A 137 22.00 4.24 22.99
C ASP A 137 21.89 3.00 23.88
N GLU A 138 21.55 1.86 23.30
CA GLU A 138 21.44 0.59 24.03
C GLU A 138 22.78 0.00 24.46
N ALA A 139 23.88 0.36 23.79
CA ALA A 139 25.23 -0.11 24.09
C ALA A 139 26.28 0.92 23.64
N PRO A 140 26.40 2.09 24.34
CA PRO A 140 27.33 3.11 23.96
C PRO A 140 28.77 2.65 24.25
N ASP A 141 29.67 2.81 23.28
CA ASP A 141 31.10 2.59 23.44
C ASP A 141 31.81 3.85 23.92
N ALA A 142 33.09 3.71 24.26
CA ALA A 142 33.92 4.82 24.81
C ALA A 142 34.09 5.96 23.78
N GLU A 143 34.14 5.66 22.50
CA GLU A 143 34.26 6.64 21.42
C GLU A 143 32.98 7.46 21.27
N THR A 144 31.83 6.80 21.25
CA THR A 144 30.51 7.45 21.27
C THR A 144 30.36 8.37 22.48
N LEU A 145 30.71 7.91 23.67
CA LEU A 145 30.63 8.72 24.90
C LEU A 145 31.54 9.95 24.84
N LYS A 146 32.79 9.80 24.35
CA LYS A 146 33.73 10.90 24.16
C LYS A 146 33.21 11.91 23.14
N TRP A 147 32.69 11.47 22.03
CA TRP A 147 32.10 12.34 20.99
C TRP A 147 30.90 13.13 21.55
N CYS A 148 29.97 12.46 22.22
CA CYS A 148 28.81 13.10 22.85
C CYS A 148 29.23 14.16 23.86
N GLY A 149 30.20 13.85 24.73
CA GLY A 149 30.74 14.81 25.70
C GLY A 149 31.38 16.04 25.06
N ALA A 150 32.12 15.86 23.95
CA ALA A 150 32.73 16.96 23.21
C ALA A 150 31.71 17.89 22.52
N HIS A 151 30.52 17.38 22.17
CA HIS A 151 29.48 18.13 21.44
C HIS A 151 28.31 18.57 22.35
N GLY A 152 28.38 18.34 23.67
CA GLY A 152 27.28 18.70 24.59
C GLY A 152 26.03 17.84 24.44
N VAL A 153 26.15 16.61 23.90
CA VAL A 153 25.04 15.65 23.75
C VAL A 153 24.94 14.78 24.99
N PHE A 154 23.77 14.74 25.60
CA PHE A 154 23.50 13.87 26.74
C PHE A 154 23.30 12.43 26.29
N VAL A 155 23.70 11.45 27.10
CA VAL A 155 23.52 10.03 26.79
C VAL A 155 22.60 9.37 27.80
N SER A 156 21.64 8.62 27.28
CA SER A 156 20.72 7.75 28.01
C SER A 156 20.97 6.30 27.59
N THR A 157 21.25 5.43 28.57
CA THR A 157 21.41 3.99 28.30
C THR A 157 20.70 3.13 29.33
N ARG A 158 19.98 2.14 28.87
CA ARG A 158 19.34 1.10 29.70
C ARG A 158 20.23 -0.16 29.88
N GLN A 159 21.46 -0.11 29.39
CA GLN A 159 22.39 -1.23 29.44
C GLN A 159 22.52 -1.79 30.85
N GLY A 160 22.36 -3.10 31.03
CA GLY A 160 22.45 -3.78 32.31
C GLY A 160 21.28 -3.57 33.29
N ILE A 161 20.22 -2.84 32.90
CA ILE A 161 19.07 -2.56 33.76
C ILE A 161 17.92 -3.50 33.41
N ALA A 162 17.83 -4.63 34.09
CA ALA A 162 16.88 -5.71 33.79
C ALA A 162 15.41 -5.27 33.71
N GLU A 163 15.02 -4.26 34.50
CA GLU A 163 13.66 -3.73 34.54
C GLU A 163 13.20 -3.17 33.16
N TYR A 164 14.13 -2.71 32.32
CA TYR A 164 13.88 -2.18 30.97
C TYR A 164 14.19 -3.18 29.86
N HIS A 165 14.32 -4.47 30.20
CA HIS A 165 14.53 -5.57 29.24
C HIS A 165 13.47 -6.66 29.40
N ARG A 166 12.22 -6.27 29.58
CA ARG A 166 11.08 -7.21 29.76
C ARG A 166 10.71 -7.89 28.43
N LYS A 167 10.17 -9.09 28.51
CA LYS A 167 9.65 -9.80 27.33
C LYS A 167 8.35 -9.18 26.80
N THR A 168 7.57 -8.55 27.67
CA THR A 168 6.28 -7.94 27.33
C THR A 168 6.27 -6.46 27.62
N TRP A 169 5.43 -5.72 26.92
CA TRP A 169 5.15 -4.31 27.20
C TRP A 169 4.59 -4.12 28.63
N PRO A 170 4.88 -2.99 29.30
CA PRO A 170 5.84 -1.92 28.91
C PRO A 170 7.30 -2.27 29.21
N ARG A 171 8.23 -1.45 28.71
CA ARG A 171 9.68 -1.57 28.89
C ARG A 171 10.27 -2.82 28.24
N ARG A 172 9.86 -3.03 26.98
CA ARG A 172 10.19 -4.23 26.22
C ARG A 172 11.65 -4.27 25.78
N THR A 173 12.26 -5.45 25.82
CA THR A 173 13.61 -5.68 25.26
C THR A 173 13.62 -5.58 23.75
N ARG A 174 14.74 -5.21 23.14
CA ARG A 174 14.97 -5.13 21.69
C ARG A 174 13.91 -4.32 20.94
N CYS A 175 13.48 -3.22 21.53
CA CYS A 175 12.40 -2.41 21.01
C CYS A 175 12.65 -0.94 21.36
N LYS A 176 12.34 -0.03 20.44
CA LYS A 176 12.46 1.42 20.61
C LYS A 176 11.69 1.91 21.84
N GLU A 177 10.48 1.35 22.05
CA GLU A 177 9.66 1.65 23.23
C GLU A 177 10.45 1.48 24.55
N GLY A 178 11.09 0.34 24.75
CA GLY A 178 11.78 0.09 26.01
C GLY A 178 13.04 0.95 26.19
N ASN A 179 13.73 1.32 25.11
CA ASN A 179 14.84 2.26 25.15
C ASN A 179 14.36 3.67 25.53
N LEU A 180 13.34 4.15 24.86
CA LEU A 180 12.73 5.45 25.17
C LEU A 180 12.03 5.48 26.53
N ALA A 181 11.43 4.37 27.00
CA ALA A 181 10.84 4.30 28.32
C ALA A 181 11.86 4.61 29.42
N TYR A 182 13.10 4.11 29.28
CA TYR A 182 14.18 4.46 30.22
C TYR A 182 14.50 5.96 30.19
N PHE A 183 14.62 6.54 28.98
CA PHE A 183 14.86 7.98 28.84
C PHE A 183 13.74 8.80 29.47
N TYR A 184 12.47 8.47 29.21
CA TYR A 184 11.33 9.20 29.75
C TYR A 184 11.25 9.09 31.27
N ASP A 185 11.40 7.89 31.83
CA ASP A 185 11.29 7.65 33.27
C ASP A 185 12.43 8.31 34.06
N ARG A 186 13.64 8.38 33.50
CA ARG A 186 14.84 8.93 34.21
C ARG A 186 15.05 10.42 33.99
N TYR A 187 14.68 10.92 32.81
CA TYR A 187 15.01 12.30 32.43
C TYR A 187 13.82 13.04 31.82
N GLY A 188 13.08 12.39 30.91
CA GLY A 188 12.08 13.03 30.07
C GLY A 188 10.96 13.69 30.86
N TYR A 189 10.32 12.94 31.76
CA TYR A 189 9.16 13.43 32.51
C TYR A 189 9.45 14.53 33.52
N GLU A 190 10.66 14.56 34.08
CA GLU A 190 11.01 15.52 35.13
C GLU A 190 11.68 16.79 34.57
N ARG A 191 12.35 16.67 33.41
CA ARG A 191 13.16 17.77 32.88
C ARG A 191 12.49 18.54 31.76
N TYR A 192 11.59 17.88 30.96
CA TYR A 192 11.11 18.46 29.72
C TYR A 192 9.59 18.48 29.66
N ASP A 193 9.06 19.54 29.04
CA ASP A 193 7.64 19.68 28.73
C ASP A 193 7.32 19.03 27.40
N PHE A 194 8.27 19.07 26.46
CA PHE A 194 8.13 18.53 25.10
C PHE A 194 9.37 17.74 24.71
N VAL A 195 9.18 16.62 24.04
CA VAL A 195 10.25 15.78 23.52
C VAL A 195 9.96 15.43 22.06
N ALA A 196 10.90 15.73 21.16
CA ALA A 196 10.91 15.24 19.79
C ALA A 196 11.84 14.03 19.70
N GLN A 197 11.33 12.89 19.26
CA GLN A 197 12.07 11.62 19.20
C GLN A 197 12.31 11.18 17.77
N PHE A 198 13.49 10.54 17.52
CA PHE A 198 13.98 10.21 16.19
C PHE A 198 14.51 8.78 16.11
N ASP A 199 14.42 8.20 14.92
CA ASP A 199 15.26 7.08 14.51
C ASP A 199 16.67 7.57 14.13
N ALA A 200 17.66 6.68 14.22
CA ALA A 200 19.08 6.99 14.03
C ALA A 200 19.41 7.67 12.68
N ASP A 201 18.66 7.38 11.63
CA ASP A 201 18.90 7.79 10.25
C ASP A 201 18.05 8.97 9.77
N HIS A 202 17.19 9.54 10.60
CA HIS A 202 16.32 10.64 10.20
C HIS A 202 16.94 11.99 10.55
N VAL A 203 17.51 12.63 9.54
CA VAL A 203 18.23 13.92 9.63
C VAL A 203 17.25 15.07 9.50
N PRO A 204 16.97 15.86 10.57
CA PRO A 204 16.01 16.95 10.54
C PRO A 204 16.56 18.18 9.77
N GLU A 205 15.65 18.87 9.03
CA GLU A 205 15.94 20.21 8.50
C GLU A 205 16.07 21.25 9.63
N PRO A 206 16.77 22.38 9.41
CA PRO A 206 17.03 23.38 10.46
C PRO A 206 15.81 23.97 11.16
N ASP A 207 14.65 23.98 10.51
CA ASP A 207 13.38 24.50 11.03
C ASP A 207 12.49 23.40 11.66
N TYR A 208 12.91 22.15 11.61
CA TYR A 208 12.11 21.00 12.05
C TYR A 208 11.56 21.17 13.47
N LEU A 209 12.43 21.52 14.42
CA LEU A 209 12.05 21.59 15.82
C LEU A 209 10.99 22.67 16.06
N SER A 210 11.14 23.83 15.47
CA SER A 210 10.16 24.91 15.59
C SER A 210 8.80 24.53 14.99
N GLU A 211 8.76 23.79 13.87
CA GLU A 211 7.54 23.35 13.21
C GLU A 211 6.82 22.25 14.00
N VAL A 212 7.57 21.29 14.59
CA VAL A 212 6.95 20.17 15.34
C VAL A 212 6.52 20.59 16.75
N ILE A 213 7.16 21.61 17.35
CA ILE A 213 6.83 22.08 18.70
C ILE A 213 5.70 23.13 18.69
N ARG A 214 5.55 23.90 17.61
CA ARG A 214 4.54 24.96 17.48
C ARG A 214 3.10 24.52 17.81
N PRO A 215 2.60 23.33 17.40
CA PRO A 215 1.23 22.90 17.72
C PRO A 215 0.96 22.76 19.23
N PHE A 216 1.97 22.56 20.06
CA PHE A 216 1.80 22.48 21.51
C PHE A 216 1.42 23.81 22.18
N ALA A 217 1.34 24.92 21.43
CA ALA A 217 0.70 26.15 21.90
C ALA A 217 -0.77 25.91 22.33
N ASP A 218 -1.47 24.94 21.74
CA ASP A 218 -2.74 24.44 22.27
C ASP A 218 -2.46 23.41 23.39
N PRO A 219 -2.89 23.66 24.63
CA PRO A 219 -2.65 22.76 25.76
C PRO A 219 -3.34 21.40 25.63
N ARG A 220 -4.29 21.23 24.72
CA ARG A 220 -4.99 19.97 24.45
C ARG A 220 -4.21 19.05 23.53
N ILE A 221 -3.13 19.54 22.90
CA ILE A 221 -2.29 18.75 22.01
C ILE A 221 -1.30 17.93 22.84
N GLY A 222 -1.43 16.62 22.75
CA GLY A 222 -0.58 15.65 23.43
C GLY A 222 0.58 15.13 22.58
N TYR A 223 0.41 15.12 21.24
CA TYR A 223 1.44 14.67 20.31
C TYR A 223 1.36 15.41 18.98
N VAL A 224 2.48 15.45 18.28
CA VAL A 224 2.61 16.06 16.95
C VAL A 224 3.32 15.08 16.03
N SER A 225 2.63 14.63 15.00
CA SER A 225 3.23 13.81 13.95
C SER A 225 3.89 14.67 12.88
N ALA A 226 4.85 14.08 12.17
CA ALA A 226 5.56 14.73 11.08
C ALA A 226 5.70 13.76 9.88
N PRO A 227 5.96 14.26 8.65
CA PRO A 227 6.11 13.42 7.48
C PRO A 227 7.39 12.59 7.56
N SER A 228 7.31 11.27 7.40
CA SER A 228 8.50 10.42 7.25
C SER A 228 8.92 10.41 5.78
N ILE A 229 10.01 11.08 5.46
CA ILE A 229 10.55 11.17 4.11
C ILE A 229 11.81 10.33 4.02
N CYS A 230 11.67 9.12 3.45
CA CYS A 230 12.77 8.18 3.31
C CYS A 230 13.40 8.29 1.92
N ASP A 231 14.05 9.42 1.63
CA ASP A 231 14.58 9.79 0.33
C ASP A 231 16.11 9.83 0.25
N ALA A 232 16.83 9.74 1.37
CA ALA A 232 18.29 9.90 1.43
C ALA A 232 19.02 8.92 0.50
N ASN A 233 18.54 7.68 0.38
CA ASN A 233 19.09 6.65 -0.52
C ASN A 233 18.16 6.32 -1.70
N ALA A 234 17.19 7.16 -2.01
CA ALA A 234 16.22 6.90 -3.10
C ALA A 234 16.87 6.75 -4.47
N ASN A 235 17.99 7.45 -4.73
CA ASN A 235 18.72 7.31 -5.99
C ASN A 235 19.40 5.95 -6.16
N GLU A 236 19.70 5.26 -5.07
CA GLU A 236 20.43 4.00 -5.07
C GLU A 236 19.51 2.77 -5.11
N SER A 237 18.29 2.89 -4.59
CA SER A 237 17.36 1.77 -4.41
C SER A 237 15.99 2.04 -5.03
N TRP A 238 15.55 1.17 -5.97
CA TRP A 238 14.19 1.22 -6.48
C TRP A 238 13.16 0.88 -5.40
N ALA A 239 13.53 0.05 -4.42
CA ALA A 239 12.66 -0.31 -3.30
C ALA A 239 12.41 0.91 -2.40
N ALA A 240 13.43 1.73 -2.15
CA ALA A 240 13.28 3.00 -1.44
C ALA A 240 12.33 3.94 -2.20
N ARG A 241 12.53 4.12 -3.53
CA ARG A 241 11.61 4.93 -4.35
C ARG A 241 10.19 4.38 -4.38
N GLY A 242 10.03 3.06 -4.49
CA GLY A 242 8.73 2.41 -4.50
C GLY A 242 7.92 2.72 -3.24
N ARG A 243 8.55 2.62 -2.07
CA ARG A 243 7.95 3.01 -0.79
C ARG A 243 7.67 4.51 -0.73
N LEU A 244 8.68 5.33 -1.02
CA LEU A 244 8.60 6.80 -0.95
C LEU A 244 7.41 7.34 -1.73
N TYR A 245 7.24 6.91 -2.98
CA TYR A 245 6.14 7.38 -3.83
C TYR A 245 4.78 6.76 -3.46
N ALA A 246 4.75 5.51 -3.01
CA ALA A 246 3.51 4.88 -2.54
C ALA A 246 2.94 5.54 -1.28
N GLU A 247 3.80 6.05 -0.40
CA GLU A 247 3.43 6.64 0.89
C GLU A 247 3.30 8.18 0.85
N ALA A 248 3.63 8.84 -0.26
CA ALA A 248 3.67 10.30 -0.34
C ALA A 248 2.34 10.99 -0.01
N SER A 249 1.21 10.40 -0.37
CA SER A 249 -0.11 10.92 -0.02
C SER A 249 -0.45 10.65 1.45
N LEU A 250 0.03 9.55 2.02
CA LEU A 250 -0.15 9.21 3.43
C LEU A 250 0.55 10.24 4.32
N HIS A 251 1.82 10.52 4.06
CA HIS A 251 2.63 11.45 4.85
C HIS A 251 2.24 12.93 4.66
N GLY A 252 1.50 13.24 3.62
CA GLY A 252 1.06 14.59 3.32
C GLY A 252 -0.46 14.76 3.40
N ALA A 253 -1.14 14.51 2.29
CA ALA A 253 -2.56 14.79 2.09
C ALA A 253 -3.48 14.18 3.16
N LEU A 254 -3.30 12.89 3.47
CA LEU A 254 -4.14 12.19 4.44
C LEU A 254 -3.95 12.75 5.85
N GLN A 255 -2.70 12.94 6.28
CA GLN A 255 -2.40 13.46 7.61
C GLN A 255 -2.89 14.90 7.79
N LEU A 256 -2.79 15.75 6.74
CA LEU A 256 -3.39 17.09 6.75
C LEU A 256 -4.92 17.04 6.90
N GLY A 257 -5.55 16.05 6.27
CA GLY A 257 -6.99 15.81 6.43
C GLY A 257 -7.35 15.42 7.86
N TYR A 258 -6.50 14.68 8.54
CA TYR A 258 -6.69 14.30 9.95
C TYR A 258 -6.59 15.49 10.91
N ASN A 259 -5.93 16.57 10.54
CA ASN A 259 -5.91 17.81 11.33
C ASN A 259 -7.30 18.42 11.56
N ASN A 260 -8.34 17.99 10.87
CA ASN A 260 -9.71 18.45 11.06
C ASN A 260 -10.48 17.59 12.10
N GLY A 261 -9.87 17.35 13.24
CA GLY A 261 -10.49 16.65 14.38
C GLY A 261 -10.57 15.13 14.22
N TRP A 262 -9.75 14.54 13.36
CA TRP A 262 -9.34 13.16 13.37
C TRP A 262 -8.05 13.02 14.19
N ALA A 263 -7.47 11.82 14.21
CA ALA A 263 -6.21 11.56 14.90
C ALA A 263 -5.08 11.43 13.87
N PRO A 264 -4.25 12.48 13.63
CA PRO A 264 -3.02 12.30 12.88
C PRO A 264 -2.20 11.19 13.50
N LEU A 265 -1.73 10.25 12.67
CA LEU A 265 -0.97 9.10 13.14
C LEU A 265 0.49 9.51 13.36
N CYS A 266 1.04 9.22 14.53
CA CYS A 266 2.49 9.24 14.71
C CYS A 266 3.13 8.27 13.69
N ILE A 267 4.29 8.63 13.21
CA ILE A 267 5.10 7.80 12.32
C ILE A 267 6.38 7.47 13.06
N GLY A 268 6.73 6.20 13.14
CA GLY A 268 7.79 5.68 14.02
C GLY A 268 9.16 6.30 13.82
N SER A 269 9.42 6.88 12.62
CA SER A 269 10.71 7.53 12.34
C SER A 269 10.98 8.78 13.19
N HIS A 270 9.98 9.63 13.37
CA HIS A 270 10.07 10.82 14.22
C HIS A 270 8.69 11.44 14.50
N TYR A 271 8.49 11.89 15.70
CA TYR A 271 7.33 12.66 16.16
C TYR A 271 7.64 13.33 17.51
N ALA A 272 6.79 14.25 17.95
CA ALA A 272 6.96 14.90 19.24
C ALA A 272 5.78 14.62 20.17
N VAL A 273 6.07 14.61 21.48
CA VAL A 273 5.07 14.41 22.53
C VAL A 273 5.16 15.49 23.61
N ARG A 274 4.01 15.82 24.18
CA ARG A 274 3.94 16.51 25.48
C ARG A 274 4.19 15.46 26.56
N THR A 275 5.23 15.62 27.36
CA THR A 275 5.65 14.63 28.36
C THR A 275 4.57 14.34 29.39
N LYS A 276 3.84 15.37 29.83
CA LYS A 276 2.67 15.22 30.70
C LYS A 276 1.61 14.30 30.10
N ALA A 277 1.29 14.48 28.80
CA ALA A 277 0.32 13.64 28.12
C ALA A 277 0.78 12.19 28.03
N LEU A 278 2.06 11.99 27.67
CA LEU A 278 2.64 10.65 27.57
C LEU A 278 2.65 9.94 28.93
N ARG A 279 2.99 10.64 30.01
CA ARG A 279 2.96 10.10 31.38
C ARG A 279 1.55 9.70 31.81
N GLU A 280 0.54 10.54 31.52
CA GLU A 280 -0.86 10.29 31.88
C GLU A 280 -1.46 9.05 31.18
N VAL A 281 -1.01 8.72 29.98
CA VAL A 281 -1.47 7.54 29.23
C VAL A 281 -0.62 6.28 29.50
N GLY A 282 0.41 6.39 30.35
CA GLY A 282 1.23 5.26 30.79
C GLY A 282 2.48 5.02 29.96
N GLY A 283 2.90 5.97 29.12
CA GLY A 283 4.09 5.87 28.28
C GLY A 283 3.79 5.55 26.82
N LEU A 284 4.84 5.14 26.10
CA LEU A 284 4.73 4.72 24.70
C LEU A 284 3.91 3.45 24.57
N GLY A 285 3.22 3.31 23.45
CA GLY A 285 2.31 2.20 23.20
C GLY A 285 3.02 0.87 22.96
N PRO A 286 2.26 -0.24 23.08
CA PRO A 286 2.77 -1.58 22.86
C PRO A 286 3.07 -1.88 21.40
N GLU A 287 3.80 -2.97 21.19
CA GLU A 287 4.15 -3.56 19.91
C GLU A 287 5.21 -2.78 19.11
N LEU A 288 5.48 -3.27 17.92
CA LEU A 288 6.51 -2.74 17.02
C LEU A 288 6.07 -1.46 16.34
N ALA A 289 4.75 -1.33 16.10
CA ALA A 289 4.13 -0.08 15.68
C ALA A 289 3.76 0.74 16.94
N GLU A 290 4.79 1.06 17.75
CA GLU A 290 4.62 1.84 18.99
C GLU A 290 4.08 3.24 18.70
N ASP A 291 4.33 3.76 17.50
CA ASP A 291 3.81 5.01 16.97
C ASP A 291 2.28 4.98 16.83
N HIS A 292 1.75 3.96 16.14
CA HIS A 292 0.31 3.77 15.99
C HIS A 292 -0.38 3.52 17.33
N SER A 293 0.20 2.66 18.16
CA SER A 293 -0.36 2.35 19.49
C SER A 293 -0.25 3.53 20.45
N THR A 294 0.83 4.31 20.43
CA THR A 294 0.95 5.56 21.19
C THR A 294 -0.13 6.56 20.75
N THR A 295 -0.37 6.70 19.44
CA THR A 295 -1.47 7.53 18.92
C THR A 295 -2.81 7.08 19.47
N LEU A 296 -3.07 5.76 19.51
CA LEU A 296 -4.29 5.20 20.07
C LEU A 296 -4.43 5.50 21.57
N LEU A 297 -3.38 5.28 22.37
CA LEU A 297 -3.37 5.55 23.80
C LEU A 297 -3.63 7.04 24.09
N MET A 298 -2.94 7.94 23.39
CA MET A 298 -3.10 9.39 23.54
C MET A 298 -4.55 9.82 23.30
N ASN A 299 -5.16 9.34 22.21
CA ASN A 299 -6.54 9.69 21.89
C ASN A 299 -7.55 9.04 22.87
N ALA A 300 -7.30 7.81 23.32
CA ALA A 300 -8.12 7.16 24.34
C ALA A 300 -8.01 7.85 25.72
N GLY A 301 -6.89 8.51 26.00
CA GLY A 301 -6.68 9.38 27.17
C GLY A 301 -7.27 10.79 27.02
N GLY A 302 -7.92 11.11 25.89
CA GLY A 302 -8.56 12.42 25.64
C GLY A 302 -7.63 13.47 25.05
N TRP A 303 -6.38 13.15 24.78
CA TRP A 303 -5.41 14.02 24.12
C TRP A 303 -5.64 14.08 22.61
N ARG A 304 -5.29 15.21 21.99
CA ARG A 304 -5.40 15.42 20.54
C ARG A 304 -4.03 15.42 19.89
N GLY A 305 -3.98 15.05 18.61
CA GLY A 305 -2.80 15.17 17.78
C GLY A 305 -2.93 16.24 16.71
N VAL A 306 -1.79 16.68 16.20
CA VAL A 306 -1.65 17.55 15.03
C VAL A 306 -0.55 16.99 14.13
N HIS A 307 -0.74 17.08 12.81
CA HIS A 307 0.30 16.79 11.84
C HIS A 307 0.99 18.08 11.40
N ALA A 308 2.29 18.17 11.67
CA ALA A 308 3.13 19.29 11.27
C ALA A 308 3.80 18.97 9.92
N VAL A 309 3.09 19.19 8.81
CA VAL A 309 3.52 18.80 7.46
C VAL A 309 4.82 19.47 6.98
N ASN A 310 5.26 20.52 7.65
CA ASN A 310 6.51 21.23 7.36
C ASN A 310 7.67 20.86 8.30
N ALA A 311 7.44 19.97 9.28
CA ALA A 311 8.51 19.43 10.10
C ALA A 311 9.19 18.30 9.32
N ILE A 312 10.19 18.66 8.52
CA ILE A 312 10.84 17.76 7.56
C ILE A 312 12.08 17.14 8.16
N ALA A 313 12.20 15.82 8.01
CA ALA A 313 13.43 15.06 8.27
C ALA A 313 13.59 13.99 7.19
N HIS A 314 14.84 13.77 6.75
CA HIS A 314 15.19 12.89 5.64
C HIS A 314 15.86 11.63 6.18
N GLY A 315 15.31 10.47 5.89
CA GLY A 315 15.81 9.17 6.32
C GLY A 315 16.14 8.23 5.19
N ASP A 316 16.71 7.08 5.55
CA ASP A 316 16.98 6.00 4.60
C ASP A 316 15.71 5.18 4.34
N GLY A 317 15.43 4.96 3.07
CA GLY A 317 14.47 3.95 2.63
C GLY A 317 15.10 2.54 2.69
N PRO A 318 14.30 1.49 2.45
CA PRO A 318 14.81 0.13 2.41
C PRO A 318 15.89 -0.03 1.33
N VAL A 319 17.05 -0.51 1.74
CA VAL A 319 18.23 -0.63 0.84
C VAL A 319 17.97 -1.64 -0.27
N THR A 320 17.27 -2.72 0.06
CA THR A 320 16.92 -3.79 -0.88
C THR A 320 15.44 -4.11 -0.83
N PHE A 321 14.95 -4.82 -1.85
CA PHE A 321 13.59 -5.33 -1.83
C PHE A 321 13.35 -6.33 -0.68
N ALA A 322 14.37 -7.10 -0.29
CA ALA A 322 14.27 -8.00 0.85
C ALA A 322 14.01 -7.25 2.16
N ASP A 323 14.62 -6.07 2.33
CA ASP A 323 14.38 -5.22 3.49
C ASP A 323 12.97 -4.61 3.46
N LEU A 324 12.52 -4.17 2.28
CA LEU A 324 11.16 -3.62 2.09
C LEU A 324 10.08 -4.62 2.50
N ILE A 325 10.17 -5.88 2.07
CA ILE A 325 9.16 -6.89 2.41
C ILE A 325 9.22 -7.33 3.88
N VAL A 326 10.40 -7.25 4.52
CA VAL A 326 10.52 -7.48 5.97
C VAL A 326 9.75 -6.38 6.72
N GLN A 327 9.90 -5.11 6.33
CA GLN A 327 9.13 -4.00 6.91
C GLN A 327 7.63 -4.22 6.72
N GLU A 328 7.19 -4.53 5.50
CA GLU A 328 5.80 -4.76 5.15
C GLU A 328 5.16 -5.90 5.97
N PHE A 329 5.88 -7.02 6.10
CA PHE A 329 5.48 -8.14 6.94
C PHE A 329 5.35 -7.74 8.41
N GLN A 330 6.32 -7.00 8.94
CA GLN A 330 6.34 -6.61 10.36
C GLN A 330 5.24 -5.60 10.68
N TRP A 331 5.00 -4.61 9.82
CA TRP A 331 3.94 -3.62 10.02
C TRP A 331 2.56 -4.26 9.97
N SER A 332 2.29 -5.12 8.98
CA SER A 332 1.02 -5.84 8.90
C SER A 332 0.78 -6.74 10.10
N ARG A 333 1.82 -7.45 10.57
CA ARG A 333 1.78 -8.27 11.78
C ARG A 333 1.52 -7.43 13.03
N SER A 334 2.22 -6.31 13.20
CA SER A 334 2.10 -5.45 14.37
C SER A 334 0.72 -4.78 14.46
N LEU A 335 0.21 -4.19 13.36
CA LEU A 335 -1.12 -3.58 13.37
C LEU A 335 -2.22 -4.60 13.65
N MET A 336 -2.10 -5.81 13.09
CA MET A 336 -3.05 -6.89 13.38
C MET A 336 -2.96 -7.36 14.84
N THR A 337 -1.76 -7.42 15.42
CA THR A 337 -1.58 -7.74 16.85
C THR A 337 -2.22 -6.65 17.74
N ILE A 338 -2.04 -5.37 17.40
CA ILE A 338 -2.69 -4.27 18.12
C ILE A 338 -4.21 -4.41 18.05
N LEU A 339 -4.76 -4.72 16.89
CA LEU A 339 -6.20 -4.94 16.71
C LEU A 339 -6.71 -6.07 17.63
N LEU A 340 -6.05 -7.22 17.64
CA LEU A 340 -6.50 -8.41 18.34
C LEU A 340 -6.32 -8.32 19.87
N GLN A 341 -5.21 -7.73 20.33
CA GLN A 341 -4.84 -7.79 21.74
C GLN A 341 -5.18 -6.51 22.50
N TYR A 342 -5.02 -5.33 21.90
CA TYR A 342 -5.07 -4.04 22.61
C TYR A 342 -6.30 -3.20 22.29
N SER A 343 -6.81 -3.25 21.05
CA SER A 343 -7.90 -2.35 20.62
C SER A 343 -9.17 -2.48 21.42
N ARG A 344 -9.49 -3.68 21.93
CA ARG A 344 -10.66 -3.93 22.81
C ARG A 344 -10.65 -3.06 24.08
N HIS A 345 -9.48 -2.64 24.56
CA HIS A 345 -9.33 -1.86 25.79
C HIS A 345 -9.38 -0.34 25.56
N TYR A 346 -8.93 0.11 24.39
CA TYR A 346 -8.75 1.53 24.08
C TYR A 346 -9.80 2.09 23.14
N VAL A 347 -10.17 1.36 22.08
CA VAL A 347 -11.15 1.81 21.09
C VAL A 347 -12.52 2.15 21.70
N PRO A 348 -13.07 1.43 22.69
CA PRO A 348 -14.35 1.80 23.31
C PRO A 348 -14.36 3.20 23.93
N LYS A 349 -13.21 3.72 24.38
CA LYS A 349 -13.07 5.06 24.99
C LYS A 349 -13.09 6.20 23.97
N LEU A 350 -12.96 5.90 22.69
CA LEU A 350 -12.89 6.90 21.62
C LEU A 350 -14.29 7.35 21.18
N PRO A 351 -14.44 8.59 20.65
CA PRO A 351 -15.65 8.99 19.94
C PRO A 351 -15.82 8.18 18.64
N ALA A 352 -17.05 8.02 18.15
CA ALA A 352 -17.40 7.15 17.02
C ALA A 352 -16.52 7.34 15.79
N ARG A 353 -16.19 8.61 15.45
CA ARG A 353 -15.30 8.94 14.33
C ARG A 353 -13.89 8.35 14.49
N LEU A 354 -13.30 8.45 15.67
CA LEU A 354 -11.97 7.92 15.94
C LEU A 354 -12.01 6.40 16.09
N LYS A 355 -13.10 5.80 16.60
CA LYS A 355 -13.31 4.34 16.57
C LYS A 355 -13.20 3.83 15.14
N PHE A 356 -13.93 4.44 14.21
CA PHE A 356 -13.87 4.09 12.80
C PHE A 356 -12.45 4.24 12.25
N GLN A 357 -11.79 5.38 12.48
CA GLN A 357 -10.44 5.63 11.97
C GLN A 357 -9.44 4.59 12.44
N PHE A 358 -9.38 4.29 13.76
CA PHE A 358 -8.42 3.35 14.31
C PHE A 358 -8.70 1.92 13.87
N LEU A 359 -9.97 1.49 13.86
CA LEU A 359 -10.33 0.17 13.35
C LEU A 359 -10.00 0.04 11.86
N PHE A 360 -10.32 1.07 11.06
CA PHE A 360 -10.00 1.08 9.63
C PHE A 360 -8.49 1.03 9.37
N SER A 361 -7.69 1.81 10.10
CA SER A 361 -6.23 1.81 9.93
C SER A 361 -5.59 0.48 10.34
N GLN A 362 -6.08 -0.18 11.39
CA GLN A 362 -5.62 -1.49 11.83
C GLN A 362 -6.09 -2.62 10.90
N LEU A 363 -7.27 -2.49 10.30
CA LEU A 363 -7.81 -3.42 9.32
C LEU A 363 -7.25 -3.19 7.91
N TRP A 364 -6.43 -2.14 7.69
CA TRP A 364 -5.91 -1.82 6.37
C TRP A 364 -5.22 -3.00 5.69
N TYR A 365 -4.28 -3.65 6.39
CA TYR A 365 -3.53 -4.77 5.83
C TYR A 365 -4.39 -6.01 5.53
N PRO A 366 -5.26 -6.51 6.43
CA PRO A 366 -6.13 -7.64 6.10
C PRO A 366 -7.13 -7.30 4.98
N LEU A 367 -7.69 -6.09 4.94
CA LEU A 367 -8.60 -5.68 3.87
C LEU A 367 -7.88 -5.55 2.53
N PHE A 368 -6.71 -4.90 2.50
CA PHE A 368 -5.91 -4.74 1.29
C PHE A 368 -5.43 -6.10 0.76
N SER A 369 -4.76 -6.89 1.60
CA SER A 369 -4.20 -8.17 1.16
C SER A 369 -5.28 -9.21 0.86
N GLY A 370 -6.39 -9.19 1.59
CA GLY A 370 -7.56 -10.03 1.33
C GLY A 370 -8.22 -9.68 0.00
N PHE A 371 -8.38 -8.39 -0.32
CA PHE A 371 -8.87 -7.93 -1.61
C PHE A 371 -7.95 -8.38 -2.76
N MET A 372 -6.64 -8.18 -2.63
CA MET A 372 -5.68 -8.61 -3.66
C MET A 372 -5.67 -10.13 -3.86
N ALA A 373 -5.75 -10.89 -2.77
CA ALA A 373 -5.87 -12.36 -2.83
C ALA A 373 -7.17 -12.78 -3.53
N LEU A 374 -8.29 -12.13 -3.21
CA LEU A 374 -9.58 -12.39 -3.84
C LEU A 374 -9.53 -12.11 -5.34
N MET A 375 -9.00 -10.96 -5.75
CA MET A 375 -8.85 -10.62 -7.18
C MET A 375 -7.94 -11.58 -7.94
N PHE A 376 -6.96 -12.18 -7.26
CA PHE A 376 -6.12 -13.22 -7.82
C PHE A 376 -6.86 -14.57 -7.96
N VAL A 377 -7.66 -14.94 -6.96
CA VAL A 377 -8.34 -16.24 -6.89
C VAL A 377 -9.59 -16.30 -7.81
N LEU A 378 -10.33 -15.20 -7.99
CA LEU A 378 -11.58 -15.20 -8.76
C LEU A 378 -11.43 -15.73 -10.19
N PRO A 379 -10.42 -15.33 -11.00
CA PRO A 379 -10.21 -15.90 -12.33
C PRO A 379 -9.96 -17.41 -12.30
N ALA A 380 -9.17 -17.87 -11.33
CA ALA A 380 -8.87 -19.30 -11.17
C ALA A 380 -10.13 -20.12 -10.82
N VAL A 381 -10.98 -19.58 -9.95
CA VAL A 381 -12.27 -20.22 -9.60
C VAL A 381 -13.20 -20.31 -10.81
N ALA A 382 -13.31 -19.23 -11.62
CA ALA A 382 -14.11 -19.23 -12.82
C ALA A 382 -13.62 -20.29 -13.84
N LEU A 383 -12.31 -20.38 -14.04
CA LEU A 383 -11.70 -21.37 -14.94
C LEU A 383 -11.95 -22.81 -14.50
N VAL A 384 -11.66 -23.14 -13.23
CA VAL A 384 -11.82 -24.51 -12.72
C VAL A 384 -13.28 -24.94 -12.68
N ARG A 385 -14.21 -23.99 -12.49
CA ARG A 385 -15.65 -24.27 -12.53
C ARG A 385 -16.22 -24.30 -13.95
N GLY A 386 -15.56 -23.72 -14.92
CA GLY A 386 -15.97 -23.72 -16.31
C GLY A 386 -17.13 -22.78 -16.66
N HIS A 387 -17.43 -21.79 -15.80
CA HIS A 387 -18.48 -20.79 -16.07
C HIS A 387 -18.17 -19.44 -15.44
N VAL A 388 -18.74 -18.38 -16.03
CA VAL A 388 -18.59 -17.01 -15.55
C VAL A 388 -19.30 -16.83 -14.21
N LEU A 389 -18.75 -15.95 -13.37
CA LEU A 389 -19.26 -15.69 -12.02
C LEU A 389 -20.40 -14.66 -11.99
N VAL A 390 -20.44 -13.78 -12.98
CA VAL A 390 -21.42 -12.69 -13.13
C VAL A 390 -21.78 -12.47 -14.59
N ASN A 391 -22.98 -12.02 -14.86
CA ASN A 391 -23.44 -11.71 -16.21
C ASN A 391 -23.04 -10.28 -16.61
N ALA A 392 -21.77 -10.08 -16.87
CA ALA A 392 -21.23 -8.81 -17.33
C ALA A 392 -20.12 -9.04 -18.36
N SER A 393 -20.24 -8.44 -19.54
CA SER A 393 -19.16 -8.46 -20.50
C SER A 393 -18.04 -7.53 -20.04
N TYR A 394 -16.79 -7.89 -20.36
CA TYR A 394 -15.64 -7.11 -19.97
C TYR A 394 -15.65 -5.67 -20.50
N PRO A 395 -16.02 -5.40 -21.79
CA PRO A 395 -16.14 -4.04 -22.26
C PRO A 395 -17.25 -3.23 -21.58
N ALA A 396 -18.40 -3.85 -21.24
CA ALA A 396 -19.45 -3.16 -20.47
C ALA A 396 -18.95 -2.80 -19.07
N PHE A 397 -18.23 -3.73 -18.42
CA PHE A 397 -17.58 -3.45 -17.14
C PHE A 397 -16.60 -2.28 -17.25
N LEU A 398 -15.71 -2.29 -18.24
CA LEU A 398 -14.76 -1.20 -18.45
C LEU A 398 -15.47 0.14 -18.72
N ALA A 399 -16.51 0.15 -19.55
CA ALA A 399 -17.24 1.38 -19.87
C ALA A 399 -17.85 2.04 -18.61
N HIS A 400 -18.27 1.26 -17.62
CA HIS A 400 -18.83 1.77 -16.38
C HIS A 400 -17.79 2.03 -15.29
N PHE A 401 -16.73 1.21 -15.23
CA PHE A 401 -15.68 1.31 -14.20
C PHE A 401 -14.61 2.36 -14.52
N LEU A 402 -14.26 2.55 -15.80
CA LEU A 402 -13.21 3.46 -16.22
C LEU A 402 -13.46 4.92 -15.80
N PRO A 403 -14.69 5.49 -15.90
CA PRO A 403 -14.96 6.84 -15.39
C PRO A 403 -14.63 7.02 -13.91
N VAL A 404 -14.94 6.02 -13.06
CA VAL A 404 -14.60 6.03 -11.64
C VAL A 404 -13.08 6.06 -11.44
N SER A 405 -12.35 5.29 -12.24
CA SER A 405 -10.87 5.24 -12.16
C SER A 405 -10.22 6.55 -12.65
N LEU A 406 -10.72 7.12 -13.75
CA LEU A 406 -10.18 8.35 -14.33
C LEU A 406 -10.36 9.56 -13.40
N ILE A 407 -11.51 9.70 -12.74
CA ILE A 407 -11.73 10.82 -11.82
C ILE A 407 -10.81 10.71 -10.59
N MET A 408 -10.43 9.50 -10.17
CA MET A 408 -9.44 9.33 -9.11
C MET A 408 -8.04 9.83 -9.50
N ILE A 409 -7.66 9.67 -10.77
CA ILE A 409 -6.43 10.25 -11.31
C ILE A 409 -6.49 11.79 -11.26
N VAL A 410 -7.64 12.37 -11.58
CA VAL A 410 -7.86 13.81 -11.47
C VAL A 410 -7.70 14.29 -10.03
N PHE A 411 -8.30 13.61 -9.05
CA PHE A 411 -8.12 13.93 -7.64
C PHE A 411 -6.66 13.83 -7.19
N ALA A 412 -5.98 12.74 -7.53
CA ALA A 412 -4.58 12.55 -7.16
C ALA A 412 -3.67 13.64 -7.77
N SER A 413 -3.93 14.01 -9.03
CA SER A 413 -3.24 15.12 -9.71
C SER A 413 -3.51 16.46 -9.01
N PHE A 414 -4.75 16.70 -8.61
CA PHE A 414 -5.14 17.90 -7.91
C PHE A 414 -4.46 17.98 -6.51
N TRP A 415 -4.47 16.90 -5.74
CA TRP A 415 -3.79 16.86 -4.44
C TRP A 415 -2.29 17.11 -4.58
N ARG A 416 -1.65 16.52 -5.57
CA ARG A 416 -0.24 16.78 -5.83
C ARG A 416 0.02 18.24 -6.21
N ALA A 417 -0.81 18.83 -7.08
CA ALA A 417 -0.70 20.21 -7.51
C ALA A 417 -0.86 21.23 -6.37
N THR A 418 -1.58 20.88 -5.30
CA THR A 418 -1.70 21.72 -4.09
C THR A 418 -0.47 21.67 -3.18
N GLY A 419 0.55 20.88 -3.52
CA GLY A 419 1.75 20.70 -2.69
C GLY A 419 1.51 19.87 -1.43
N ALA A 420 0.43 19.09 -1.40
CA ALA A 420 0.06 18.30 -0.23
C ALA A 420 0.80 16.97 -0.10
N PHE A 421 1.56 16.54 -1.10
CA PHE A 421 2.38 15.32 -1.02
C PHE A 421 3.70 15.55 -0.26
N ARG A 422 4.22 14.50 0.36
CA ARG A 422 5.56 14.50 0.96
C ARG A 422 6.33 13.25 0.54
N PRO A 423 7.46 13.41 -0.15
CA PRO A 423 8.05 14.68 -0.61
C PRO A 423 7.18 15.37 -1.68
N HIS A 424 7.40 16.66 -1.88
CA HIS A 424 6.62 17.48 -2.83
C HIS A 424 6.75 17.04 -4.28
N ASP A 425 7.90 16.51 -4.66
CA ASP A 425 8.25 16.04 -5.99
C ASP A 425 7.85 14.58 -6.25
N ALA A 426 7.22 13.92 -5.30
CA ALA A 426 6.77 12.53 -5.46
C ALA A 426 6.01 12.32 -6.76
N LYS A 427 6.36 11.26 -7.49
CA LYS A 427 5.74 10.94 -8.78
C LYS A 427 4.34 10.37 -8.56
N LEU A 428 3.36 10.93 -9.25
CA LEU A 428 1.99 10.41 -9.24
C LEU A 428 1.91 9.04 -9.94
N PHE A 429 2.57 8.93 -11.09
CA PHE A 429 2.74 7.69 -11.84
C PHE A 429 4.19 7.23 -11.71
N SER A 430 4.41 6.28 -10.85
CA SER A 430 5.70 5.65 -10.60
C SER A 430 5.59 4.17 -10.86
N TRP A 431 6.44 3.65 -11.76
CA TRP A 431 6.52 2.22 -11.99
C TRP A 431 6.97 1.47 -10.72
N GLU A 432 7.83 2.10 -9.91
CA GLU A 432 8.32 1.54 -8.65
C GLU A 432 7.17 1.33 -7.65
N ALA A 433 6.29 2.31 -7.50
CA ALA A 433 5.12 2.22 -6.62
C ALA A 433 4.09 1.20 -7.16
N MET A 434 3.90 1.15 -8.48
CA MET A 434 3.01 0.16 -9.10
C MET A 434 3.53 -1.27 -8.91
N VAL A 435 4.81 -1.51 -9.19
CA VAL A 435 5.44 -2.82 -8.98
C VAL A 435 5.37 -3.21 -7.49
N PHE A 436 5.62 -2.27 -6.59
CA PHE A 436 5.51 -2.51 -5.15
C PHE A 436 4.08 -2.92 -4.74
N LEU A 437 3.04 -2.34 -5.32
CA LEU A 437 1.65 -2.71 -5.06
C LEU A 437 1.39 -4.20 -5.33
N PHE A 438 1.88 -4.73 -6.46
CA PHE A 438 1.74 -6.15 -6.81
C PHE A 438 2.62 -7.09 -5.97
N LEU A 439 3.75 -6.58 -5.47
CA LEU A 439 4.71 -7.40 -4.73
C LEU A 439 4.44 -7.45 -3.22
N ARG A 440 3.80 -6.42 -2.64
CA ARG A 440 3.65 -6.31 -1.19
C ARG A 440 2.55 -7.18 -0.58
N TRP A 441 1.44 -7.41 -1.29
CA TRP A 441 0.25 -8.02 -0.72
C TRP A 441 0.45 -9.46 -0.17
N PRO A 442 1.28 -10.36 -0.79
CA PRO A 442 1.50 -11.68 -0.20
C PRO A 442 2.20 -11.61 1.16
N TRP A 443 3.11 -10.65 1.32
CA TRP A 443 3.84 -10.43 2.57
C TRP A 443 2.96 -9.79 3.64
N SER A 444 2.13 -8.83 3.25
CA SER A 444 1.10 -8.27 4.14
C SER A 444 0.14 -9.36 4.63
N LEU A 445 -0.32 -10.24 3.74
CA LEU A 445 -1.20 -11.36 4.10
C LEU A 445 -0.50 -12.33 5.06
N MET A 446 0.75 -12.70 4.77
CA MET A 446 1.53 -13.56 5.66
C MET A 446 1.75 -12.93 7.04
N GLY A 447 1.96 -11.61 7.11
CA GLY A 447 2.07 -10.88 8.38
C GLY A 447 0.77 -10.91 9.18
N VAL A 448 -0.37 -10.71 8.53
CA VAL A 448 -1.70 -10.82 9.15
C VAL A 448 -1.93 -12.23 9.70
N LEU A 449 -1.68 -13.27 8.90
CA LEU A 449 -1.84 -14.67 9.32
C LEU A 449 -0.87 -15.04 10.46
N ALA A 450 0.35 -14.52 10.42
CA ALA A 450 1.32 -14.69 11.50
C ALA A 450 0.81 -14.07 12.81
N ALA A 451 0.25 -12.86 12.79
CA ALA A 451 -0.31 -12.20 13.97
C ALA A 451 -1.47 -13.01 14.59
N ILE A 452 -2.34 -13.56 13.75
CA ILE A 452 -3.44 -14.44 14.21
C ILE A 452 -2.87 -15.70 14.88
N ARG A 453 -1.92 -16.38 14.22
CA ARG A 453 -1.25 -17.58 14.77
C ARG A 453 -0.59 -17.29 16.12
N ASP A 454 0.18 -16.19 16.19
CA ASP A 454 0.94 -15.84 17.40
C ASP A 454 0.02 -15.44 18.54
N THR A 455 -1.10 -14.78 18.26
CA THR A 455 -2.13 -14.47 19.26
C THR A 455 -2.78 -15.74 19.81
N ILE A 456 -3.03 -16.75 18.96
CA ILE A 456 -3.60 -18.04 19.38
C ILE A 456 -2.58 -18.85 20.23
N ARG A 457 -1.29 -18.81 19.85
CA ARG A 457 -0.24 -19.58 20.52
C ARG A 457 0.34 -18.88 21.76
N GLY A 458 0.18 -17.57 21.89
CA GLY A 458 0.83 -16.77 22.92
C GLY A 458 2.34 -16.60 22.69
N ASP A 459 2.80 -16.69 21.43
CA ASP A 459 4.22 -16.63 21.11
C ASP A 459 4.76 -15.19 21.23
N PHE A 460 5.98 -15.08 21.78
CA PHE A 460 6.73 -13.82 21.79
C PHE A 460 7.29 -13.54 20.41
N VAL A 461 7.02 -12.32 19.91
CA VAL A 461 7.50 -11.86 18.61
C VAL A 461 8.74 -11.00 18.78
N ASP A 462 9.87 -11.47 18.26
CA ASP A 462 11.10 -10.66 18.20
C ASP A 462 11.11 -9.76 16.97
N PHE A 463 11.64 -8.55 17.10
CA PHE A 463 11.73 -7.56 16.04
C PHE A 463 13.05 -7.70 15.28
N ARG A 464 12.98 -7.69 13.96
CA ARG A 464 14.16 -7.63 13.11
C ARG A 464 14.36 -6.18 12.66
N ILE A 465 15.41 -5.54 13.17
CA ILE A 465 15.82 -4.20 12.76
C ILE A 465 16.27 -4.27 11.30
N THR A 466 15.77 -3.35 10.48
CA THR A 466 16.25 -3.20 9.09
C THR A 466 17.67 -2.68 9.12
N PRO A 467 18.63 -3.30 8.42
CA PRO A 467 20.00 -2.83 8.34
C PRO A 467 20.06 -1.39 7.80
N LYS A 468 20.87 -0.53 8.44
CA LYS A 468 21.13 0.85 8.03
C LYS A 468 22.60 1.03 7.69
N GLY A 469 22.90 1.98 6.82
CA GLY A 469 24.26 2.25 6.36
C GLY A 469 24.77 1.28 5.30
N THR A 470 26.03 1.48 4.88
CA THR A 470 26.68 0.71 3.80
C THR A 470 27.14 -0.65 4.33
N GLN A 471 26.32 -1.67 4.18
CA GLN A 471 26.67 -3.06 4.49
C GLN A 471 26.83 -3.89 3.21
N ALA A 472 27.59 -4.99 3.29
CA ALA A 472 27.67 -5.96 2.20
C ALA A 472 26.27 -6.48 1.87
N LYS A 473 25.90 -6.43 0.59
CA LYS A 473 24.58 -6.80 0.11
C LYS A 473 24.63 -8.23 -0.42
N PRO A 474 24.06 -9.22 0.30
CA PRO A 474 24.07 -10.61 -0.16
C PRO A 474 23.17 -10.80 -1.38
N PRO A 475 23.35 -11.91 -2.14
CA PRO A 475 22.41 -12.30 -3.17
C PRO A 475 20.98 -12.40 -2.63
N LEU A 476 19.98 -12.06 -3.48
CA LEU A 476 18.57 -12.09 -3.07
C LEU A 476 18.17 -13.52 -2.70
N PRO A 477 17.69 -13.78 -1.48
CA PRO A 477 17.26 -15.12 -1.07
C PRO A 477 16.06 -15.59 -1.90
N LEU A 478 16.10 -16.83 -2.40
CA LEU A 478 15.00 -17.40 -3.21
C LEU A 478 13.64 -17.35 -2.52
N ARG A 479 13.60 -17.45 -1.18
CA ARG A 479 12.38 -17.31 -0.40
C ARG A 479 11.66 -15.98 -0.63
N VAL A 480 12.38 -14.94 -1.05
CA VAL A 480 11.82 -13.61 -1.37
C VAL A 480 11.08 -13.64 -2.70
N VAL A 481 11.53 -14.48 -3.63
CA VAL A 481 10.96 -14.61 -4.98
C VAL A 481 9.88 -15.70 -5.03
N ALA A 482 9.98 -16.71 -4.17
CA ALA A 482 9.10 -17.87 -4.14
C ALA A 482 7.58 -17.56 -4.15
N PRO A 483 7.04 -16.58 -3.38
CA PRO A 483 5.62 -16.28 -3.41
C PRO A 483 5.11 -15.94 -4.82
N TYR A 484 5.88 -15.20 -5.60
CA TYR A 484 5.46 -14.78 -6.95
C TYR A 484 5.53 -15.93 -7.95
N THR A 485 6.56 -16.76 -7.86
CA THR A 485 6.66 -17.99 -8.67
C THR A 485 5.49 -18.95 -8.35
N ILE A 486 5.11 -19.08 -7.07
CA ILE A 486 3.96 -19.88 -6.65
C ILE A 486 2.65 -19.31 -7.23
N LEU A 487 2.45 -17.99 -7.19
CA LEU A 487 1.27 -17.35 -7.75
C LEU A 487 1.17 -17.59 -9.27
N ALA A 488 2.29 -17.48 -9.99
CA ALA A 488 2.33 -17.81 -11.41
C ALA A 488 1.97 -19.29 -11.66
N ALA A 489 2.53 -20.21 -10.85
CA ALA A 489 2.25 -21.64 -10.96
C ALA A 489 0.78 -21.97 -10.65
N LEU A 490 0.19 -21.34 -9.65
CA LEU A 490 -1.24 -21.53 -9.32
C LEU A 490 -2.15 -21.04 -10.44
N SER A 491 -1.81 -19.92 -11.10
CA SER A 491 -2.57 -19.43 -12.26
C SER A 491 -2.48 -20.40 -13.44
N LEU A 492 -1.29 -20.93 -13.74
CA LEU A 492 -1.12 -21.95 -14.77
C LEU A 492 -1.87 -23.25 -14.42
N LEU A 493 -1.79 -23.68 -13.16
CA LEU A 493 -2.49 -24.87 -12.69
C LEU A 493 -4.01 -24.73 -12.89
N ALA A 494 -4.57 -23.54 -12.63
CA ALA A 494 -5.99 -23.28 -12.88
C ALA A 494 -6.35 -23.40 -14.37
N MET A 495 -5.48 -22.96 -15.28
CA MET A 495 -5.67 -23.13 -16.73
C MET A 495 -5.66 -24.62 -17.13
N VAL A 496 -4.70 -25.39 -16.62
CA VAL A 496 -4.56 -26.83 -16.93
C VAL A 496 -5.72 -27.66 -16.36
N LEU A 497 -6.22 -27.28 -15.17
CA LEU A 497 -7.36 -27.97 -14.53
C LEU A 497 -8.72 -27.56 -15.07
N ALA A 498 -8.78 -26.55 -15.94
CA ALA A 498 -10.00 -26.07 -16.52
C ALA A 498 -10.69 -27.16 -17.38
N PRO A 499 -12.03 -27.29 -17.32
CA PRO A 499 -12.76 -28.22 -18.18
C PRO A 499 -12.53 -27.90 -19.68
N ARG A 500 -12.48 -28.93 -20.52
CA ARG A 500 -12.29 -28.76 -21.98
C ARG A 500 -13.37 -27.91 -22.64
N GLN A 501 -14.62 -28.06 -22.20
CA GLN A 501 -15.72 -27.15 -22.54
C GLN A 501 -15.88 -26.15 -21.41
N ASN A 502 -15.41 -24.94 -21.62
CA ASN A 502 -15.35 -23.92 -20.59
C ASN A 502 -16.14 -22.67 -21.01
N GLY A 503 -17.23 -22.38 -20.31
CA GLY A 503 -18.02 -21.17 -20.52
C GLY A 503 -17.33 -19.89 -20.02
N ALA A 504 -16.17 -20.00 -19.39
CA ALA A 504 -15.40 -18.90 -18.84
C ALA A 504 -14.09 -18.64 -19.63
N GLU A 505 -14.09 -18.85 -20.94
CA GLU A 505 -12.88 -18.79 -21.78
C GLU A 505 -12.11 -17.47 -21.68
N GLY A 506 -12.77 -16.34 -21.47
CA GLY A 506 -12.12 -15.05 -21.25
C GLY A 506 -11.15 -15.04 -20.07
N PHE A 507 -11.36 -15.89 -19.07
CA PHE A 507 -10.48 -15.96 -17.89
C PHE A 507 -9.15 -16.67 -18.16
N PHE A 508 -9.00 -17.44 -19.26
CA PHE A 508 -7.70 -17.92 -19.70
C PHE A 508 -6.74 -16.77 -19.99
N ILE A 509 -7.24 -15.70 -20.61
CA ILE A 509 -6.43 -14.48 -20.87
C ILE A 509 -5.99 -13.83 -19.55
N PHE A 510 -6.90 -13.67 -18.59
CA PHE A 510 -6.54 -13.09 -17.28
C PHE A 510 -5.58 -13.99 -16.50
N ALA A 511 -5.75 -15.30 -16.53
CA ALA A 511 -4.82 -16.22 -15.90
C ALA A 511 -3.43 -16.18 -16.56
N ALA A 512 -3.35 -16.14 -17.88
CA ALA A 512 -2.09 -15.98 -18.60
C ALA A 512 -1.41 -14.64 -18.30
N ILE A 513 -2.17 -13.55 -18.19
CA ILE A 513 -1.68 -12.24 -17.74
C ILE A 513 -1.11 -12.34 -16.32
N ASN A 514 -1.78 -13.02 -15.39
CA ASN A 514 -1.28 -13.25 -14.04
C ASN A 514 0.03 -14.02 -14.05
N VAL A 515 0.12 -15.12 -14.85
CA VAL A 515 1.38 -15.86 -15.02
C VAL A 515 2.48 -14.94 -15.54
N ALA A 516 2.21 -14.18 -16.59
CA ALA A 516 3.18 -13.28 -17.20
C ALA A 516 3.65 -12.20 -16.20
N ILE A 517 2.73 -11.58 -15.45
CA ILE A 517 3.07 -10.56 -14.45
C ILE A 517 3.95 -11.16 -13.36
N TYR A 518 3.52 -12.22 -12.68
CA TYR A 518 4.25 -12.74 -11.52
C TYR A 518 5.55 -13.45 -11.90
N ALA A 519 5.60 -14.14 -13.05
CA ALA A 519 6.84 -14.69 -13.58
C ALA A 519 7.84 -13.58 -13.95
N SER A 520 7.38 -12.51 -14.62
CA SER A 520 8.23 -11.36 -14.97
C SER A 520 8.72 -10.63 -13.73
N LEU A 521 7.87 -10.44 -12.71
CA LEU A 521 8.25 -9.83 -11.44
C LEU A 521 9.30 -10.67 -10.71
N SER A 522 9.21 -12.01 -10.75
CA SER A 522 10.24 -12.90 -10.18
C SER A 522 11.62 -12.67 -10.82
N VAL A 523 11.66 -12.61 -12.14
CA VAL A 523 12.91 -12.35 -12.90
C VAL A 523 13.40 -10.92 -12.68
N PHE A 524 12.49 -9.93 -12.72
CA PHE A 524 12.79 -8.53 -12.47
C PHE A 524 13.48 -8.31 -11.11
N LEU A 525 12.97 -8.91 -10.04
CA LEU A 525 13.55 -8.80 -8.70
C LEU A 525 14.99 -9.28 -8.65
N LEU A 526 15.29 -10.43 -9.30
CA LEU A 526 16.63 -10.99 -9.35
C LEU A 526 17.59 -10.09 -10.12
N ILE A 527 17.17 -9.61 -11.30
CA ILE A 527 18.00 -8.75 -12.16
C ILE A 527 18.25 -7.41 -11.48
N ARG A 528 17.20 -6.75 -10.98
CA ARG A 528 17.35 -5.44 -10.34
C ARG A 528 18.21 -5.51 -9.09
N HIS A 529 18.02 -6.52 -8.26
CA HIS A 529 18.86 -6.71 -7.08
C HIS A 529 20.34 -6.88 -7.45
N ALA A 530 20.64 -7.68 -8.48
CA ALA A 530 22.01 -7.87 -8.95
C ALA A 530 22.62 -6.58 -9.51
N VAL A 531 21.86 -5.83 -10.32
CA VAL A 531 22.33 -4.57 -10.93
C VAL A 531 22.58 -3.49 -9.90
N GLU A 532 21.62 -3.24 -9.00
CA GLU A 532 21.74 -2.15 -7.99
C GLU A 532 22.81 -2.43 -6.93
N ASN A 533 23.13 -3.70 -6.70
CA ASN A 533 24.11 -4.07 -5.69
C ASN A 533 25.48 -4.44 -6.28
N GLY A 534 25.69 -4.21 -7.59
CA GLY A 534 26.98 -4.51 -8.24
C GLY A 534 27.40 -5.97 -8.15
N LEU A 535 26.44 -6.90 -7.97
CA LEU A 535 26.74 -8.31 -7.81
C LEU A 535 27.20 -8.93 -9.15
N PRO A 536 28.22 -9.82 -9.16
CA PRO A 536 28.61 -10.54 -10.34
C PRO A 536 27.42 -11.30 -10.94
N LYS A 537 27.17 -11.14 -12.22
CA LYS A 537 25.98 -11.70 -12.90
C LYS A 537 25.87 -13.22 -12.78
N LEU A 538 26.97 -13.96 -12.83
CA LEU A 538 26.98 -15.43 -12.82
C LEU A 538 26.80 -16.09 -11.43
N PRO A 539 27.47 -15.69 -10.33
CA PRO A 539 27.23 -16.28 -9.01
C PRO A 539 25.88 -15.88 -8.40
N ALA A 540 25.43 -14.63 -8.63
CA ALA A 540 24.10 -14.19 -8.24
C ALA A 540 22.99 -14.97 -8.95
N LEU A 541 23.29 -15.49 -10.16
CA LEU A 541 22.38 -16.28 -10.98
C LEU A 541 22.35 -17.78 -10.62
N ARG A 542 23.24 -18.34 -9.78
CA ARG A 542 23.20 -19.80 -9.50
C ARG A 542 21.88 -20.24 -8.84
N GLY A 543 21.35 -19.50 -7.87
CA GLY A 543 19.97 -19.68 -7.40
C GLY A 543 18.92 -18.98 -8.26
N GLY A 544 19.29 -17.88 -8.90
CA GLY A 544 18.43 -17.08 -9.78
C GLY A 544 18.19 -17.75 -11.14
N ALA A 545 19.12 -18.56 -11.66
CA ALA A 545 18.94 -19.28 -12.92
C ALA A 545 17.80 -20.30 -12.85
N SER A 546 17.66 -21.02 -11.73
CA SER A 546 16.54 -21.94 -11.53
C SER A 546 15.20 -21.22 -11.43
N ALA A 547 15.15 -20.08 -10.72
CA ALA A 547 13.94 -19.28 -10.63
C ALA A 547 13.57 -18.64 -11.98
N ALA A 548 14.56 -18.15 -12.73
CA ALA A 548 14.35 -17.61 -14.08
C ALA A 548 13.90 -18.70 -15.06
N ALA A 549 14.53 -19.87 -15.03
CA ALA A 549 14.12 -21.02 -15.86
C ALA A 549 12.69 -21.47 -15.51
N CYS A 550 12.36 -21.58 -14.22
CA CYS A 550 11.00 -21.87 -13.77
C CYS A 550 9.99 -20.83 -14.29
N SER A 551 10.30 -19.54 -14.18
CA SER A 551 9.46 -18.45 -14.68
C SER A 551 9.24 -18.54 -16.20
N LEU A 552 10.28 -18.85 -16.98
CA LEU A 552 10.20 -19.06 -18.42
C LEU A 552 9.33 -20.28 -18.77
N LEU A 553 9.49 -21.39 -18.04
CA LEU A 553 8.65 -22.59 -18.24
C LEU A 553 7.19 -22.32 -17.92
N LEU A 554 6.89 -21.54 -16.87
CA LEU A 554 5.53 -21.15 -16.51
C LEU A 554 4.90 -20.27 -17.60
N VAL A 555 5.64 -19.29 -18.14
CA VAL A 555 5.17 -18.46 -19.25
C VAL A 555 4.97 -19.29 -20.51
N ALA A 556 5.89 -20.18 -20.88
CA ALA A 556 5.76 -21.05 -22.03
C ALA A 556 4.53 -22.00 -21.88
N GLY A 557 4.37 -22.60 -20.70
CA GLY A 557 3.20 -23.43 -20.40
C GLY A 557 1.88 -22.66 -20.51
N SER A 558 1.83 -21.45 -19.97
CA SER A 558 0.62 -20.60 -20.07
C SER A 558 0.33 -20.15 -21.51
N ALA A 559 1.36 -19.88 -22.30
CA ALA A 559 1.22 -19.55 -23.71
C ALA A 559 0.70 -20.76 -24.53
N ALA A 560 1.16 -21.98 -24.22
CA ALA A 560 0.67 -23.21 -24.84
C ALA A 560 -0.80 -23.44 -24.52
N GLU A 561 -1.22 -23.33 -23.27
CA GLU A 561 -2.63 -23.43 -22.87
C GLU A 561 -3.48 -22.31 -23.51
N LEU A 562 -2.98 -21.07 -23.46
CA LEU A 562 -3.71 -19.95 -24.06
C LEU A 562 -3.87 -20.10 -25.57
N SER A 563 -2.93 -20.73 -26.28
CA SER A 563 -3.00 -20.87 -27.74
C SER A 563 -4.23 -21.65 -28.20
N SER A 564 -4.71 -22.60 -27.40
CA SER A 564 -5.93 -23.37 -27.66
C SER A 564 -7.23 -22.63 -27.32
N HIS A 565 -7.16 -21.62 -26.44
CA HIS A 565 -8.30 -20.84 -25.93
C HIS A 565 -8.29 -19.37 -26.36
N ALA A 566 -7.29 -18.92 -27.12
CA ALA A 566 -7.09 -17.50 -27.42
C ALA A 566 -8.26 -16.87 -28.18
N ILE A 567 -8.79 -17.57 -29.18
CA ILE A 567 -9.89 -17.06 -30.00
C ILE A 567 -11.16 -17.00 -29.18
N GLY A 568 -11.57 -18.12 -28.56
CA GLY A 568 -12.75 -18.16 -27.69
C GLY A 568 -12.63 -17.18 -26.50
N GLY A 569 -11.43 -17.03 -25.93
CA GLY A 569 -11.17 -16.05 -24.89
C GLY A 569 -11.36 -14.61 -25.34
N LEU A 570 -10.86 -14.24 -26.53
CA LEU A 570 -11.06 -12.91 -27.10
C LEU A 570 -12.52 -12.65 -27.48
N GLU A 571 -13.21 -13.64 -28.04
CA GLU A 571 -14.63 -13.55 -28.30
C GLU A 571 -15.45 -13.36 -27.02
N ALA A 572 -15.16 -14.13 -25.96
CA ALA A 572 -15.82 -14.00 -24.67
C ALA A 572 -15.58 -12.62 -24.03
N LEU A 573 -14.36 -12.07 -24.12
CA LEU A 573 -14.05 -10.74 -23.61
C LEU A 573 -14.69 -9.61 -24.42
N SER A 574 -14.99 -9.82 -25.70
CA SER A 574 -15.65 -8.83 -26.57
C SER A 574 -17.18 -8.97 -26.61
N HIS A 575 -17.73 -10.06 -26.09
CA HIS A 575 -19.16 -10.37 -26.18
C HIS A 575 -20.04 -9.27 -25.55
N GLY A 576 -21.12 -8.94 -26.24
CA GLY A 576 -22.15 -8.00 -25.74
C GLY A 576 -21.82 -6.53 -25.95
N GLN A 577 -20.82 -6.18 -26.78
CA GLN A 577 -20.50 -4.77 -27.07
C GLN A 577 -20.70 -4.41 -28.56
N PRO A 578 -21.46 -3.32 -28.82
CA PRO A 578 -21.59 -2.80 -30.18
C PRO A 578 -20.31 -2.11 -30.71
N TYR A 579 -19.35 -1.85 -29.84
CA TYR A 579 -18.18 -1.04 -30.17
C TYR A 579 -16.91 -1.84 -30.49
N VAL A 580 -16.83 -3.08 -30.04
CA VAL A 580 -15.68 -3.96 -30.31
C VAL A 580 -16.21 -5.30 -30.75
N SER A 581 -15.92 -5.71 -31.98
CA SER A 581 -16.23 -7.02 -32.48
C SER A 581 -15.01 -7.70 -33.07
N PHE A 582 -14.84 -8.97 -32.74
CA PHE A 582 -13.87 -9.83 -33.40
C PHE A 582 -14.64 -10.70 -34.38
N THR A 583 -14.24 -10.68 -35.65
CA THR A 583 -14.77 -11.56 -36.67
C THR A 583 -13.70 -12.56 -37.04
N GLU A 584 -13.98 -13.83 -36.77
CA GLU A 584 -13.15 -14.93 -37.24
C GLU A 584 -13.65 -15.34 -38.64
N THR A 585 -12.75 -15.28 -39.60
CA THR A 585 -13.04 -15.81 -40.93
C THR A 585 -12.17 -17.03 -41.16
N ARG A 586 -12.78 -18.18 -41.26
CA ARG A 586 -12.10 -19.45 -41.60
C ARG A 586 -12.08 -19.62 -43.10
N PHE A 587 -10.91 -19.74 -43.68
CA PHE A 587 -10.74 -20.00 -45.10
C PHE A 587 -10.23 -21.43 -45.27
N THR A 588 -10.81 -22.15 -46.18
CA THR A 588 -10.21 -23.37 -46.73
C THR A 588 -9.65 -23.00 -48.07
N VAL A 589 -8.33 -22.96 -48.21
CA VAL A 589 -7.70 -22.73 -49.51
C VAL A 589 -7.70 -24.07 -50.24
N ALA A 590 -8.58 -24.22 -51.21
CA ALA A 590 -8.57 -25.35 -52.12
C ALA A 590 -7.93 -24.89 -53.44
N GLY A 591 -6.84 -25.51 -53.81
CA GLY A 591 -6.15 -25.28 -55.08
C GLY A 591 -5.58 -26.56 -55.63
N ALA A 592 -5.33 -26.63 -56.95
CA ALA A 592 -4.80 -27.82 -57.60
C ALA A 592 -3.48 -28.27 -56.94
N GLY A 593 -3.55 -29.40 -56.24
CA GLY A 593 -2.38 -30.01 -55.57
C GLY A 593 -2.15 -29.66 -54.11
N ALA A 594 -3.04 -28.86 -53.44
CA ALA A 594 -2.98 -28.61 -52.01
C ALA A 594 -4.16 -29.32 -51.30
N GLU A 595 -3.86 -30.22 -50.38
CA GLU A 595 -4.82 -30.62 -49.36
C GLU A 595 -5.18 -29.36 -48.55
N GLY A 596 -6.45 -28.98 -48.48
CA GLY A 596 -6.95 -27.71 -48.00
C GLY A 596 -6.30 -27.20 -46.72
N ALA A 597 -5.36 -26.29 -46.85
CA ALA A 597 -4.79 -25.58 -45.72
C ALA A 597 -5.87 -24.72 -45.07
N ARG A 598 -6.17 -24.97 -43.80
CA ARG A 598 -7.08 -24.13 -43.00
C ARG A 598 -6.34 -22.90 -42.54
N SER A 599 -6.78 -21.74 -42.95
CA SER A 599 -6.27 -20.45 -42.50
C SER A 599 -7.35 -19.72 -41.69
N VAL A 600 -6.98 -19.15 -40.58
CA VAL A 600 -7.87 -18.35 -39.73
C VAL A 600 -7.41 -16.90 -39.81
N ARG A 601 -8.30 -16.00 -40.17
CA ARG A 601 -8.09 -14.56 -40.18
C ARG A 601 -8.94 -13.92 -39.10
N LEU A 602 -8.28 -13.28 -38.12
CA LEU A 602 -8.93 -12.52 -37.07
C LEU A 602 -9.02 -11.06 -37.49
N LYS A 603 -10.21 -10.50 -37.50
CA LYS A 603 -10.45 -9.09 -37.82
C LYS A 603 -11.03 -8.40 -36.57
N LEU A 604 -10.25 -7.47 -35.99
CA LEU A 604 -10.72 -6.60 -34.94
C LEU A 604 -11.44 -5.40 -35.56
N ARG A 605 -12.67 -5.16 -35.17
CA ARG A 605 -13.43 -3.96 -35.55
C ARG A 605 -13.72 -3.15 -34.28
N ILE A 606 -13.31 -1.89 -34.27
CA ILE A 606 -13.60 -0.94 -33.18
C ILE A 606 -14.53 0.12 -33.76
N ALA A 607 -15.76 0.20 -33.25
CA ALA A 607 -16.71 1.25 -33.58
C ALA A 607 -16.67 2.32 -32.48
N LEU A 608 -16.33 3.55 -32.82
CA LEU A 608 -16.34 4.66 -31.86
C LEU A 608 -17.76 5.23 -31.73
N PRO A 609 -18.25 5.51 -30.49
CA PRO A 609 -19.56 6.13 -30.30
C PRO A 609 -19.62 7.48 -31.01
N GLY A 610 -20.64 7.70 -31.84
CA GLY A 610 -20.86 8.96 -32.55
C GLY A 610 -20.20 9.10 -33.92
N LEU A 611 -19.32 8.20 -34.32
CA LEU A 611 -18.89 8.08 -35.72
C LEU A 611 -19.79 7.04 -36.40
N ARG A 612 -20.71 7.49 -37.25
CA ARG A 612 -21.44 6.58 -38.14
C ARG A 612 -20.41 5.92 -39.06
N GLY A 613 -20.06 4.68 -38.76
CA GLY A 613 -19.39 3.82 -39.73
C GLY A 613 -20.26 3.71 -40.98
N PRO A 614 -19.67 3.42 -42.16
CA PRO A 614 -20.46 3.12 -43.34
C PRO A 614 -21.51 2.09 -42.94
N GLN A 615 -22.79 2.38 -43.27
CA GLN A 615 -23.87 1.43 -43.11
C GLN A 615 -23.41 0.12 -43.72
N GLU A 616 -23.30 -0.92 -42.91
CA GLU A 616 -23.22 -2.25 -43.49
C GLU A 616 -24.49 -2.43 -44.31
N MET A 617 -24.37 -2.52 -45.62
CA MET A 617 -25.33 -3.26 -46.40
C MET A 617 -25.43 -4.63 -45.72
N GLN A 618 -26.56 -4.91 -45.08
CA GLN A 618 -26.91 -6.27 -44.74
C GLN A 618 -26.61 -7.07 -46.01
N ALA A 619 -25.58 -7.89 -45.99
CA ALA A 619 -25.46 -8.93 -47.00
C ALA A 619 -26.78 -9.68 -46.89
N GLU A 620 -27.61 -9.56 -47.90
CA GLU A 620 -28.76 -10.47 -48.04
C GLU A 620 -28.22 -11.87 -47.77
N PRO A 621 -28.90 -12.69 -46.95
CA PRO A 621 -28.47 -14.05 -46.76
C PRO A 621 -28.27 -14.60 -48.15
N ILE A 622 -27.05 -14.99 -48.50
CA ILE A 622 -26.80 -15.74 -49.72
C ILE A 622 -27.68 -16.96 -49.54
N VAL A 623 -28.84 -16.92 -50.16
CA VAL A 623 -29.71 -18.08 -50.27
C VAL A 623 -28.80 -19.09 -50.95
N ALA A 624 -28.41 -20.12 -50.20
CA ALA A 624 -27.64 -21.21 -50.77
C ALA A 624 -28.39 -21.62 -52.05
N PRO A 625 -27.71 -21.66 -53.20
CA PRO A 625 -28.38 -22.12 -54.40
C PRO A 625 -29.05 -23.46 -54.05
N PRO A 626 -30.27 -23.70 -54.45
CA PRO A 626 -30.98 -24.97 -54.20
C PRO A 626 -29.98 -26.08 -54.53
N PRO A 627 -29.86 -27.13 -53.70
CA PRO A 627 -28.93 -28.21 -53.97
C PRO A 627 -29.13 -28.60 -55.43
N ALA A 628 -28.08 -28.50 -56.24
CA ALA A 628 -28.12 -28.93 -57.63
C ALA A 628 -28.58 -30.37 -57.55
N VAL A 629 -29.78 -30.59 -58.09
CA VAL A 629 -30.33 -31.94 -58.27
C VAL A 629 -29.22 -32.63 -59.03
N ALA A 630 -28.58 -33.61 -58.44
CA ALA A 630 -27.59 -34.43 -59.09
C ALA A 630 -28.32 -35.30 -60.10
N THR A 631 -28.66 -34.70 -61.21
CA THR A 631 -28.96 -35.44 -62.46
C THR A 631 -27.67 -35.59 -63.21
N GLY A 632 -26.89 -36.46 -62.73
CA GLY A 632 -25.63 -36.92 -63.28
C GLY A 632 -25.44 -38.37 -62.92
N GLU A 633 -26.30 -39.20 -63.41
CA GLU A 633 -25.94 -40.59 -63.69
C GLU A 633 -24.76 -40.52 -64.63
N ILE A 634 -23.54 -40.65 -64.02
CA ILE A 634 -22.37 -41.04 -64.80
C ILE A 634 -22.62 -42.51 -65.15
N MET A 635 -23.17 -42.78 -66.37
CA MET A 635 -23.09 -44.08 -66.96
C MET A 635 -21.59 -44.44 -67.12
N LEU A 636 -21.13 -45.26 -66.23
CA LEU A 636 -19.92 -46.01 -66.47
C LEU A 636 -20.21 -46.93 -67.64
N ALA A 637 -19.72 -46.54 -68.78
CA ALA A 637 -19.74 -47.42 -69.96
C ALA A 637 -18.87 -48.67 -69.59
N ASP A 638 -19.55 -49.77 -69.45
CA ASP A 638 -18.98 -51.09 -69.30
C ASP A 638 -18.37 -51.48 -70.64
N ASN A 639 -17.07 -51.24 -70.80
CA ASN A 639 -16.31 -51.79 -71.94
C ASN A 639 -15.80 -53.18 -71.58
N ARG A 640 -16.73 -54.14 -71.55
CA ARG A 640 -16.37 -55.53 -71.80
C ARG A 640 -16.43 -55.75 -73.30
N VAL A 641 -15.27 -55.69 -73.91
CA VAL A 641 -15.04 -56.40 -75.16
C VAL A 641 -14.14 -57.60 -74.84
N GLY A 642 -14.65 -58.72 -75.07
CA GLY A 642 -14.04 -60.00 -74.89
C GLY A 642 -12.82 -60.24 -75.80
N GLN A 643 -11.96 -60.90 -75.32
CA GLN A 643 -11.36 -62.20 -75.69
C GLN A 643 -10.26 -62.49 -74.69
#